data_d064c076f0ac85ee969fe2a8fcd7c73d
#
_entry.id   d064c076f0ac85ee969fe2a8fcd7c73d
#
_cell.length_a   1.000
_cell.length_b   1.000
_cell.length_c   1.000
_cell.angle_alpha   90.00
_cell.angle_beta   90.00
_cell.angle_gamma   90.00
#
_symmetry.space_group_name_H-M   'P 1'
#
loop_
_entity.id
_entity.type
_entity.pdbx_description
1 polymer ?
#
loop_
_entity_poly.entity_id
_entity_poly.type
_entity_poly.pdbx_seq_one_letter_code
_entity_poly.pdbx_strand_id
1 'polypeptide(L)'
;MGKLHSSLIFRSIVNGGRNPSKFHSSYSFNTIASHVREKQKKHDSLDNVDDAFFLFNKMIHKYPMPSVVEFNKLLGAIVRMKLYGIVVSMCSQMELFGVSHDVYTLSILINCFCQLGQIDFGFSILGKMLKLGVEPTVVTFSTLINGLCNQSKISQAVSLFDEMIGRGYQPDLIVCSTMLNGLCKTENTDRAVRFLRMIEERGFEPNIVAYNTVIDCLCKNSLLKEAFDLFSEVKDKGIRPNIVSYNCLIHATCKLGQQKETRQLLNEMVDNNISCDIVTYNILIDAHCKEGMIYKAVDIVDTMVKQGIEPNIVTYNIFIDAYCKEGMVSKAVETIDRMRKQGIEPNVITYNILVYAYFNKAMVSEAEDIVDTMIKQDIEPDVVTYNAIINGHCLQNQMGKAKRVFSLMIEKGCAPDILSYNIMINGYCKSKRLDKAMELFHQIAQNGPIPDTVTYNTLMQGMCQFGRVIAACELFKTMLASGPVPNLVTCLILLDGLCTRGKLKVALKLFRAMQNSRLKLNVASYNILIDGLCKAGNIEVGKELFHKLSVNGLKPNVYTYAIMINGFCRDGLPDEAYQLFRSMEDNDCLPDSFCYNVMIQGFLRNGYTLKATQLLSEMVGKGFSANLCTATLILDLILRSNNSILV
;
A
#
# COMPACT_ATOMS: atom_id res chain seq x y z
N MET A 1 4.19 4.88 47.84
CA MET A 1 3.62 3.83 46.96
C MET A 1 3.97 4.02 45.46
N GLY A 2 4.92 4.86 45.07
CA GLY A 2 5.29 5.12 43.66
C GLY A 2 6.51 4.35 43.12
N LYS A 3 7.24 3.62 43.94
CA LYS A 3 8.48 2.91 43.52
C LYS A 3 8.27 1.47 43.02
N LEU A 4 7.12 0.85 43.32
CA LEU A 4 6.83 -0.54 42.94
C LEU A 4 6.19 -0.71 41.56
N HIS A 5 5.54 0.32 41.01
CA HIS A 5 4.88 0.21 39.72
C HIS A 5 5.82 0.29 38.49
N SER A 6 6.94 1.03 38.59
CA SER A 6 7.91 1.13 37.49
C SER A 6 8.69 -0.18 37.25
N SER A 7 8.99 -0.93 38.32
CA SER A 7 9.71 -2.21 38.20
C SER A 7 8.85 -3.34 37.62
N LEU A 8 7.52 -3.30 37.81
CA LEU A 8 6.59 -4.29 37.27
C LEU A 8 6.34 -4.08 35.77
N ILE A 9 6.30 -2.83 35.32
CA ILE A 9 6.16 -2.50 33.90
C ILE A 9 7.40 -2.95 33.11
N PHE A 10 8.60 -2.70 33.63
CA PHE A 10 9.84 -3.19 33.02
C PHE A 10 9.94 -4.72 33.04
N ARG A 11 9.44 -5.39 34.08
CA ARG A 11 9.38 -6.87 34.11
C ARG A 11 8.42 -7.46 33.08
N SER A 12 7.30 -6.82 32.78
CA SER A 12 6.37 -7.31 31.76
C SER A 12 6.92 -7.16 30.34
N ILE A 13 7.74 -6.14 30.06
CA ILE A 13 8.40 -5.93 28.77
C ILE A 13 9.52 -6.96 28.56
N VAL A 14 10.30 -7.28 29.61
CA VAL A 14 11.38 -8.26 29.54
C VAL A 14 10.85 -9.70 29.44
N ASN A 15 9.68 -10.00 30.02
CA ASN A 15 9.08 -11.34 29.97
C ASN A 15 8.16 -11.58 28.75
N GLY A 16 7.78 -10.54 28.00
CA GLY A 16 7.00 -10.65 26.75
C GLY A 16 7.82 -10.99 25.49
N GLY A 17 9.14 -10.97 25.59
CA GLY A 17 10.06 -11.30 24.51
C GLY A 17 10.79 -12.63 24.78
N ARG A 18 10.28 -13.73 24.24
CA ARG A 18 10.92 -15.06 24.09
C ARG A 18 11.87 -15.52 25.20
N ASN A 19 11.51 -16.63 25.84
CA ASN A 19 12.34 -17.40 26.79
C ASN A 19 13.83 -17.42 26.42
N PRO A 20 14.73 -17.00 27.34
CA PRO A 20 16.18 -17.02 27.11
C PRO A 20 16.81 -18.43 27.18
N SER A 21 16.04 -19.49 27.34
CA SER A 21 16.54 -20.84 27.66
C SER A 21 16.98 -21.70 26.49
N LYS A 22 17.20 -21.16 25.26
CA LYS A 22 17.71 -21.93 24.12
C LYS A 22 19.01 -21.43 23.48
N PHE A 23 19.77 -20.56 24.16
CA PHE A 23 21.13 -20.22 23.73
C PHE A 23 22.18 -20.66 24.76
N HIS A 24 22.24 -21.97 25.02
CA HIS A 24 23.43 -22.62 25.55
C HIS A 24 23.98 -23.53 24.46
N SER A 25 24.76 -22.96 23.56
CA SER A 25 25.71 -23.72 22.73
C SER A 25 27.10 -23.38 23.25
N SER A 26 27.72 -24.43 23.74
CA SER A 26 29.07 -24.51 24.29
C SER A 26 30.12 -23.94 23.34
N TYR A 27 30.61 -22.75 23.63
CA TYR A 27 31.95 -22.31 23.19
C TYR A 27 32.84 -22.17 24.43
N SER A 28 33.96 -22.93 24.43
CA SER A 28 34.88 -22.99 25.55
C SER A 28 35.56 -21.65 25.78
N PHE A 29 35.59 -21.23 27.05
CA PHE A 29 36.07 -19.95 27.54
C PHE A 29 37.51 -19.57 27.18
N ASN A 30 38.34 -20.54 26.68
CA ASN A 30 39.75 -20.33 26.43
C ASN A 30 40.11 -19.84 25.01
N THR A 31 39.21 -19.91 24.05
CA THR A 31 39.49 -19.47 22.65
C THR A 31 39.19 -17.98 22.45
N ILE A 32 38.37 -17.38 23.33
CA ILE A 32 37.98 -15.97 23.26
C ILE A 32 39.03 -15.03 23.83
N ALA A 33 39.84 -15.51 24.77
CA ALA A 33 40.87 -14.70 25.45
C ALA A 33 42.09 -14.35 24.57
N SER A 34 42.37 -15.13 23.52
CA SER A 34 43.51 -14.89 22.59
C SER A 34 43.16 -13.86 21.48
N HIS A 35 41.92 -13.76 21.07
CA HIS A 35 41.49 -12.81 20.03
C HIS A 35 41.28 -11.37 20.54
N VAL A 36 41.12 -11.19 21.84
CA VAL A 36 40.83 -9.88 22.47
C VAL A 36 42.08 -9.00 22.60
N ARG A 37 43.28 -9.57 22.60
CA ARG A 37 44.55 -8.80 22.75
C ARG A 37 44.98 -8.01 21.51
N GLU A 38 44.51 -8.33 20.32
CA GLU A 38 44.90 -7.63 19.08
C GLU A 38 43.95 -6.50 18.64
N LYS A 39 42.73 -6.43 19.16
CA LYS A 39 41.71 -5.43 18.75
C LYS A 39 41.61 -4.16 19.61
N GLN A 40 42.56 -3.92 20.52
CA GLN A 40 42.52 -2.72 21.41
C GLN A 40 42.82 -1.37 20.72
N LYS A 41 42.95 -1.30 19.38
CA LYS A 41 43.36 -0.07 18.67
C LYS A 41 42.37 0.45 17.58
N LYS A 42 41.14 -0.05 17.49
CA LYS A 42 40.13 0.56 16.60
C LYS A 42 38.78 0.70 17.31
N HIS A 43 38.49 1.91 17.77
CA HIS A 43 37.32 2.27 18.58
C HIS A 43 36.06 2.59 17.76
N ASP A 44 35.97 2.30 16.45
CA ASP A 44 34.94 2.87 15.57
C ASP A 44 34.02 1.87 14.81
N SER A 45 34.12 0.55 15.01
CA SER A 45 33.15 -0.39 14.42
C SER A 45 32.82 -1.54 15.37
N LEU A 46 31.63 -1.47 15.98
CA LEU A 46 30.99 -2.62 16.61
C LEU A 46 30.30 -3.41 15.50
N ASP A 47 30.90 -4.52 15.07
CA ASP A 47 30.40 -5.31 13.94
C ASP A 47 29.51 -6.49 14.40
N ASN A 48 29.41 -6.76 15.72
CA ASN A 48 28.63 -7.89 16.24
C ASN A 48 27.92 -7.55 17.56
N VAL A 49 26.72 -8.12 17.73
CA VAL A 49 25.87 -7.99 18.93
C VAL A 49 26.56 -8.54 20.19
N ASP A 50 27.29 -9.64 20.06
CA ASP A 50 27.99 -10.29 21.17
C ASP A 50 29.12 -9.40 21.71
N ASP A 51 29.82 -8.67 20.84
CA ASP A 51 30.84 -7.70 21.22
C ASP A 51 30.24 -6.52 22.01
N ALA A 52 29.05 -6.07 21.63
CA ALA A 52 28.32 -5.02 22.32
C ALA A 52 27.91 -5.45 23.74
N PHE A 53 27.38 -6.67 23.89
CA PHE A 53 27.05 -7.24 25.20
C PHE A 53 28.29 -7.43 26.10
N PHE A 54 29.36 -7.94 25.52
CA PHE A 54 30.62 -8.11 26.26
C PHE A 54 31.15 -6.77 26.74
N LEU A 55 31.16 -5.75 25.87
CA LEU A 55 31.63 -4.42 26.25
C LEU A 55 30.75 -3.78 27.33
N PHE A 56 29.43 -3.89 27.21
CA PHE A 56 28.47 -3.41 28.18
C PHE A 56 28.69 -4.05 29.57
N ASN A 57 28.81 -5.40 29.61
CA ASN A 57 29.07 -6.11 30.86
C ASN A 57 30.43 -5.72 31.50
N LYS A 58 31.44 -5.50 30.66
CA LYS A 58 32.75 -5.00 31.15
C LYS A 58 32.63 -3.58 31.72
N MET A 59 31.82 -2.72 31.11
CA MET A 59 31.62 -1.33 31.55
C MET A 59 30.84 -1.27 32.85
N ILE A 60 29.77 -2.06 33.01
CA ILE A 60 28.88 -1.97 34.18
C ILE A 60 29.54 -2.54 35.48
N HIS A 61 30.55 -3.42 35.32
CA HIS A 61 31.31 -4.01 36.42
C HIS A 61 32.70 -3.39 36.61
N LYS A 62 33.04 -2.33 35.82
CA LYS A 62 34.34 -1.65 35.94
C LYS A 62 34.35 -0.70 37.14
N TYR A 63 35.48 -0.69 37.86
CA TYR A 63 35.69 0.29 38.94
C TYR A 63 36.95 1.15 38.64
N PRO A 64 36.88 2.49 38.66
CA PRO A 64 35.66 3.28 38.82
C PRO A 64 34.72 3.11 37.65
N MET A 65 33.39 3.26 37.89
CA MET A 65 32.37 3.09 36.90
C MET A 65 32.54 4.14 35.78
N PRO A 66 32.42 3.75 34.50
CA PRO A 66 32.47 4.67 33.35
C PRO A 66 31.40 5.76 33.45
N SER A 67 31.64 6.89 32.80
CA SER A 67 30.67 7.98 32.72
C SER A 67 29.43 7.59 31.90
N VAL A 68 28.27 8.20 32.17
CA VAL A 68 27.06 8.02 31.40
C VAL A 68 27.28 8.30 29.91
N VAL A 69 28.21 9.20 29.58
CA VAL A 69 28.57 9.54 28.18
C VAL A 69 29.17 8.33 27.44
N GLU A 70 29.97 7.51 28.12
CA GLU A 70 30.56 6.29 27.51
C GLU A 70 29.46 5.25 27.26
N PHE A 71 28.52 5.09 28.16
CA PHE A 71 27.33 4.26 27.97
C PHE A 71 26.48 4.78 26.79
N ASN A 72 26.23 6.08 26.68
CA ASN A 72 25.46 6.68 25.59
C ASN A 72 26.10 6.45 24.21
N LYS A 73 27.46 6.47 24.14
CA LYS A 73 28.17 6.12 22.89
C LYS A 73 27.91 4.67 22.46
N LEU A 74 27.97 3.74 23.41
CA LEU A 74 27.69 2.33 23.17
C LEU A 74 26.22 2.11 22.77
N LEU A 75 25.27 2.67 23.53
CA LEU A 75 23.84 2.57 23.23
C LEU A 75 23.52 3.15 21.86
N GLY A 76 24.11 4.29 21.49
CA GLY A 76 23.97 4.90 20.18
C GLY A 76 24.51 4.02 19.03
N ALA A 77 25.60 3.27 19.26
CA ALA A 77 26.10 2.30 18.29
C ALA A 77 25.12 1.14 18.08
N ILE A 78 24.54 0.61 19.17
CA ILE A 78 23.55 -0.49 19.10
C ILE A 78 22.24 -0.01 18.45
N VAL A 79 21.82 1.24 18.67
CA VAL A 79 20.68 1.85 17.96
C VAL A 79 20.91 1.89 16.45
N ARG A 80 22.12 2.22 15.99
CA ARG A 80 22.47 2.18 14.55
C ARG A 80 22.35 0.78 13.96
N MET A 81 22.59 -0.28 14.77
CA MET A 81 22.36 -1.68 14.40
C MET A 81 20.86 -2.07 14.45
N LYS A 82 19.96 -1.13 14.77
CA LYS A 82 18.50 -1.34 14.88
C LYS A 82 18.08 -2.36 15.96
N LEU A 83 18.89 -2.59 16.95
CA LEU A 83 18.65 -3.56 18.05
C LEU A 83 17.98 -2.88 19.26
N TYR A 84 16.84 -2.27 19.03
CA TYR A 84 16.16 -1.39 19.99
C TYR A 84 15.78 -2.08 21.30
N GLY A 85 15.32 -3.33 21.27
CA GLY A 85 14.97 -4.11 22.46
C GLY A 85 16.16 -4.37 23.38
N ILE A 86 17.35 -4.56 22.81
CA ILE A 86 18.61 -4.74 23.56
C ILE A 86 18.96 -3.45 24.30
N VAL A 87 18.85 -2.30 23.63
CA VAL A 87 19.12 -0.99 24.23
C VAL A 87 18.20 -0.73 25.46
N VAL A 88 16.91 -1.04 25.32
CA VAL A 88 15.95 -0.93 26.43
C VAL A 88 16.35 -1.80 27.62
N SER A 89 16.78 -3.04 27.37
CA SER A 89 17.26 -3.96 28.42
C SER A 89 18.54 -3.43 29.11
N MET A 90 19.50 -2.93 28.31
CA MET A 90 20.74 -2.35 28.84
C MET A 90 20.49 -1.10 29.71
N CYS A 91 19.60 -0.21 29.25
CA CYS A 91 19.23 0.96 30.09
C CYS A 91 18.57 0.56 31.41
N SER A 92 17.73 -0.50 31.39
CA SER A 92 17.16 -1.04 32.63
C SER A 92 18.24 -1.58 33.59
N GLN A 93 19.26 -2.26 33.04
CA GLN A 93 20.39 -2.72 33.84
C GLN A 93 21.23 -1.55 34.39
N MET A 94 21.50 -0.52 33.58
CA MET A 94 22.18 0.70 34.06
C MET A 94 21.47 1.29 35.26
N GLU A 95 20.14 1.37 35.24
CA GLU A 95 19.35 1.89 36.39
C GLU A 95 19.46 1.00 37.63
N LEU A 96 19.47 -0.33 37.46
CA LEU A 96 19.66 -1.29 38.55
C LEU A 96 21.04 -1.19 39.21
N PHE A 97 22.08 -0.86 38.44
CA PHE A 97 23.45 -0.66 38.94
C PHE A 97 23.74 0.78 39.40
N GLY A 98 22.69 1.63 39.44
CA GLY A 98 22.80 2.99 40.00
C GLY A 98 23.37 4.02 39.03
N VAL A 99 23.49 3.71 37.74
CA VAL A 99 23.87 4.69 36.72
C VAL A 99 22.69 5.62 36.45
N SER A 100 22.81 6.89 36.78
CA SER A 100 21.77 7.88 36.51
C SER A 100 21.68 8.17 35.01
N HIS A 101 20.45 8.19 34.50
CA HIS A 101 20.19 8.52 33.10
C HIS A 101 20.21 10.03 32.89
N ASP A 102 20.93 10.51 31.91
CA ASP A 102 20.90 11.90 31.46
C ASP A 102 19.85 12.11 30.32
N VAL A 103 19.75 13.33 29.82
CA VAL A 103 18.84 13.70 28.74
C VAL A 103 19.09 12.87 27.48
N TYR A 104 20.34 12.51 27.19
CA TYR A 104 20.71 11.72 26.04
C TYR A 104 20.26 10.26 26.15
N THR A 105 20.52 9.62 27.32
CA THR A 105 20.07 8.26 27.63
C THR A 105 18.55 8.17 27.51
N LEU A 106 17.81 9.12 28.09
CA LEU A 106 16.35 9.12 28.05
C LEU A 106 15.81 9.39 26.64
N SER A 107 16.47 10.24 25.85
CA SER A 107 16.11 10.46 24.43
C SER A 107 16.38 9.21 23.55
N ILE A 108 17.47 8.48 23.82
CA ILE A 108 17.76 7.19 23.17
C ILE A 108 16.65 6.17 23.50
N LEU A 109 16.22 6.09 24.77
CA LEU A 109 15.11 5.22 25.19
C LEU A 109 13.80 5.56 24.50
N ILE A 110 13.45 6.85 24.42
CA ILE A 110 12.25 7.32 23.71
C ILE A 110 12.32 6.88 22.24
N ASN A 111 13.49 7.06 21.59
CA ASN A 111 13.66 6.61 20.22
C ASN A 111 13.46 5.10 20.08
N CYS A 112 14.04 4.30 20.96
CA CYS A 112 13.87 2.84 20.93
C CYS A 112 12.40 2.43 21.08
N PHE A 113 11.64 3.03 22.00
CA PHE A 113 10.22 2.75 22.14
C PHE A 113 9.41 3.20 20.92
N CYS A 114 9.74 4.34 20.31
CA CYS A 114 9.12 4.79 19.08
C CYS A 114 9.35 3.81 17.92
N GLN A 115 10.60 3.30 17.78
CA GLN A 115 10.94 2.34 16.72
C GLN A 115 10.31 0.95 16.95
N LEU A 116 10.11 0.57 18.22
CA LEU A 116 9.38 -0.66 18.59
C LEU A 116 7.86 -0.53 18.47
N GLY A 117 7.34 0.61 18.01
CA GLY A 117 5.91 0.84 17.91
C GLY A 117 5.21 1.07 19.27
N GLN A 118 5.95 1.28 20.34
CA GLN A 118 5.46 1.40 21.73
C GLN A 118 5.49 2.85 22.21
N ILE A 119 4.83 3.75 21.48
CA ILE A 119 4.89 5.20 21.73
C ILE A 119 4.42 5.61 23.14
N ASP A 120 3.48 4.86 23.73
CA ASP A 120 2.96 5.15 25.07
C ASP A 120 4.05 5.02 26.15
N PHE A 121 4.99 4.10 25.99
CA PHE A 121 6.18 4.03 26.82
C PHE A 121 7.14 5.20 26.56
N GLY A 122 7.25 5.67 25.31
CA GLY A 122 7.98 6.91 24.99
C GLY A 122 7.45 8.12 25.77
N PHE A 123 6.12 8.28 25.83
CA PHE A 123 5.50 9.33 26.67
C PHE A 123 5.70 9.10 28.17
N SER A 124 5.72 7.84 28.62
CA SER A 124 6.04 7.53 30.02
C SER A 124 7.45 7.95 30.40
N ILE A 125 8.43 7.78 29.49
CA ILE A 125 9.79 8.27 29.68
C ILE A 125 9.85 9.80 29.67
N LEU A 126 9.12 10.48 28.80
CA LEU A 126 9.00 11.95 28.84
C LEU A 126 8.43 12.42 30.20
N GLY A 127 7.39 11.74 30.71
CA GLY A 127 6.85 12.01 32.04
C GLY A 127 7.87 11.75 33.15
N LYS A 128 8.75 10.74 33.01
CA LYS A 128 9.86 10.46 33.93
C LYS A 128 10.91 11.58 33.89
N MET A 129 11.28 12.08 32.69
CA MET A 129 12.20 13.23 32.52
C MET A 129 11.70 14.44 33.32
N LEU A 130 10.44 14.82 33.10
CA LEU A 130 9.85 15.98 33.78
C LEU A 130 9.82 15.81 35.31
N LYS A 131 9.53 14.61 35.83
CA LYS A 131 9.53 14.30 37.27
C LYS A 131 10.92 14.32 37.90
N LEU A 132 11.95 13.99 37.14
CA LEU A 132 13.34 14.01 37.56
C LEU A 132 14.00 15.39 37.45
N GLY A 133 13.26 16.40 36.91
CA GLY A 133 13.82 17.72 36.64
C GLY A 133 14.79 17.73 35.45
N VAL A 134 14.78 16.69 34.61
CA VAL A 134 15.58 16.64 33.40
C VAL A 134 14.77 17.32 32.28
N GLU A 135 15.22 18.47 31.81
CA GLU A 135 14.52 19.22 30.77
C GLU A 135 14.57 18.48 29.42
N PRO A 136 13.41 18.25 28.78
CA PRO A 136 13.36 17.74 27.42
C PRO A 136 14.05 18.72 26.46
N THR A 137 14.55 18.21 25.36
CA THR A 137 15.14 19.03 24.27
C THR A 137 14.26 18.99 23.02
N VAL A 138 14.56 19.85 22.04
CA VAL A 138 13.95 19.80 20.70
C VAL A 138 14.06 18.39 20.10
N VAL A 139 15.19 17.70 20.32
CA VAL A 139 15.41 16.31 19.86
C VAL A 139 14.43 15.34 20.52
N THR A 140 14.13 15.53 21.81
CA THR A 140 13.15 14.69 22.52
C THR A 140 11.76 14.80 21.90
N PHE A 141 11.30 16.03 21.64
CA PHE A 141 10.02 16.28 20.98
C PHE A 141 10.01 15.77 19.53
N SER A 142 11.08 16.04 18.76
CA SER A 142 11.22 15.57 17.38
C SER A 142 11.11 14.04 17.29
N THR A 143 11.74 13.33 18.23
CA THR A 143 11.70 11.86 18.29
C THR A 143 10.29 11.33 18.57
N LEU A 144 9.55 11.94 19.51
CA LEU A 144 8.17 11.57 19.81
C LEU A 144 7.23 11.90 18.64
N ILE A 145 7.39 13.08 18.03
CA ILE A 145 6.63 13.49 16.84
C ILE A 145 6.86 12.48 15.71
N ASN A 146 8.11 12.10 15.45
CA ASN A 146 8.42 11.09 14.44
C ASN A 146 7.79 9.72 14.77
N GLY A 147 7.82 9.30 16.02
CA GLY A 147 7.16 8.09 16.50
C GLY A 147 5.64 8.10 16.27
N LEU A 148 4.98 9.24 16.55
CA LEU A 148 3.56 9.43 16.30
C LEU A 148 3.23 9.42 14.80
N CYS A 149 4.05 10.09 13.98
CA CYS A 149 3.89 10.12 12.53
C CYS A 149 4.03 8.72 11.91
N ASN A 150 5.01 7.93 12.38
CA ASN A 150 5.20 6.55 11.91
C ASN A 150 4.04 5.61 12.29
N GLN A 151 3.32 5.91 13.37
CA GLN A 151 2.10 5.20 13.78
C GLN A 151 0.81 5.80 13.21
N SER A 152 0.91 6.75 12.28
CA SER A 152 -0.24 7.47 11.69
C SER A 152 -1.11 8.21 12.72
N LYS A 153 -0.59 8.48 13.92
CA LYS A 153 -1.26 9.25 15.00
C LYS A 153 -1.07 10.76 14.80
N ILE A 154 -1.41 11.26 13.62
CA ILE A 154 -1.08 12.64 13.18
C ILE A 154 -1.71 13.72 14.06
N SER A 155 -2.94 13.53 14.53
CA SER A 155 -3.60 14.52 15.41
C SER A 155 -2.83 14.72 16.72
N GLN A 156 -2.28 13.64 17.27
CA GLN A 156 -1.44 13.70 18.47
C GLN A 156 -0.08 14.33 18.18
N ALA A 157 0.50 14.07 16.99
CA ALA A 157 1.75 14.71 16.58
C ALA A 157 1.61 16.23 16.47
N VAL A 158 0.51 16.72 15.86
CA VAL A 158 0.20 18.16 15.80
C VAL A 158 0.02 18.74 17.19
N SER A 159 -0.76 18.09 18.08
CA SER A 159 -0.95 18.54 19.44
C SER A 159 0.37 18.64 20.22
N LEU A 160 1.27 17.66 20.04
CA LEU A 160 2.59 17.66 20.67
C LEU A 160 3.50 18.76 20.11
N PHE A 161 3.40 19.05 18.80
CA PHE A 161 4.11 20.16 18.18
C PHE A 161 3.64 21.52 18.72
N ASP A 162 2.33 21.71 18.89
CA ASP A 162 1.77 22.93 19.49
C ASP A 162 2.16 23.06 20.98
N GLU A 163 2.17 21.95 21.72
CA GLU A 163 2.64 21.92 23.12
C GLU A 163 4.12 22.30 23.23
N MET A 164 4.97 21.78 22.32
CA MET A 164 6.39 22.12 22.25
C MET A 164 6.58 23.64 22.12
N ILE A 165 5.84 24.26 21.19
CA ILE A 165 5.89 25.73 21.00
C ILE A 165 5.33 26.47 22.21
N GLY A 166 4.22 26.01 22.77
CA GLY A 166 3.58 26.60 23.96
C GLY A 166 4.47 26.60 25.21
N ARG A 167 5.42 25.64 25.28
CA ARG A 167 6.46 25.57 26.34
C ARG A 167 7.70 26.41 26.03
N GLY A 168 7.73 27.15 24.91
CA GLY A 168 8.86 28.01 24.53
C GLY A 168 9.99 27.30 23.75
N TYR A 169 9.85 26.03 23.39
CA TYR A 169 10.81 25.35 22.54
C TYR A 169 10.60 25.79 21.09
N GLN A 170 11.65 26.31 20.46
CA GLN A 170 11.60 26.68 19.05
C GLN A 170 11.80 25.44 18.19
N PRO A 171 10.83 25.11 17.29
CA PRO A 171 11.02 24.03 16.33
C PRO A 171 12.22 24.33 15.42
N ASP A 172 13.00 23.32 15.13
CA ASP A 172 14.02 23.39 14.09
C ASP A 172 13.49 22.84 12.75
N LEU A 173 14.31 22.97 11.70
CA LEU A 173 13.96 22.45 10.37
C LEU A 173 13.74 20.94 10.38
N ILE A 174 14.36 20.21 11.31
CA ILE A 174 14.20 18.75 11.43
C ILE A 174 12.80 18.42 11.93
N VAL A 175 12.33 19.11 12.98
CA VAL A 175 10.95 18.93 13.49
C VAL A 175 9.93 19.27 12.43
N CYS A 176 10.10 20.41 11.74
CA CYS A 176 9.18 20.83 10.65
C CYS A 176 9.15 19.82 9.51
N SER A 177 10.31 19.34 9.05
CA SER A 177 10.42 18.32 8.00
C SER A 177 9.81 16.98 8.44
N THR A 178 9.99 16.59 9.71
CA THR A 178 9.40 15.37 10.28
C THR A 178 7.87 15.45 10.28
N MET A 179 7.31 16.61 10.68
CA MET A 179 5.87 16.84 10.64
C MET A 179 5.33 16.81 9.21
N LEU A 180 5.99 17.50 8.27
CA LEU A 180 5.61 17.48 6.84
C LEU A 180 5.61 16.05 6.29
N ASN A 181 6.68 15.29 6.52
CA ASN A 181 6.76 13.89 6.12
C ASN A 181 5.62 13.03 6.72
N GLY A 182 5.31 13.23 8.00
CA GLY A 182 4.23 12.53 8.68
C GLY A 182 2.87 12.85 8.06
N LEU A 183 2.59 14.13 7.81
CA LEU A 183 1.35 14.59 7.17
C LEU A 183 1.22 14.05 5.75
N CYS A 184 2.30 14.04 4.97
CA CYS A 184 2.33 13.53 3.60
C CYS A 184 2.09 12.02 3.51
N LYS A 185 2.56 11.23 4.49
CA LYS A 185 2.31 9.77 4.54
C LYS A 185 0.85 9.38 4.75
N THR A 186 0.02 10.29 5.25
CA THR A 186 -1.40 9.99 5.59
C THR A 186 -2.40 10.44 4.52
N GLU A 187 -1.95 10.66 3.29
CA GLU A 187 -2.77 11.13 2.15
C GLU A 187 -3.54 12.44 2.41
N ASN A 188 -3.16 13.19 3.46
CA ASN A 188 -3.80 14.42 3.87
C ASN A 188 -3.04 15.65 3.34
N THR A 189 -2.97 15.77 2.02
CA THR A 189 -2.22 16.81 1.30
C THR A 189 -2.59 18.22 1.74
N ASP A 190 -3.89 18.49 1.92
CA ASP A 190 -4.38 19.80 2.39
C ASP A 190 -3.82 20.19 3.76
N ARG A 191 -3.59 19.20 4.64
CA ARG A 191 -2.99 19.46 5.96
C ARG A 191 -1.50 19.73 5.85
N ALA A 192 -0.79 19.04 4.94
CA ALA A 192 0.64 19.28 4.72
C ALA A 192 0.86 20.70 4.14
N VAL A 193 0.05 21.12 3.16
CA VAL A 193 0.11 22.48 2.60
C VAL A 193 -0.21 23.53 3.66
N ARG A 194 -1.29 23.34 4.44
CA ARG A 194 -1.64 24.27 5.54
C ARG A 194 -0.56 24.33 6.61
N PHE A 195 0.07 23.22 6.94
CA PHE A 195 1.17 23.21 7.89
C PHE A 195 2.40 23.96 7.35
N LEU A 196 2.73 23.79 6.06
CA LEU A 196 3.79 24.56 5.41
C LEU A 196 3.50 26.07 5.51
N ARG A 197 2.27 26.52 5.23
CA ARG A 197 1.88 27.94 5.37
C ARG A 197 1.99 28.42 6.81
N MET A 198 1.53 27.62 7.76
CA MET A 198 1.58 27.97 9.19
C MET A 198 3.03 28.18 9.68
N ILE A 199 4.00 27.37 9.24
CA ILE A 199 5.41 27.55 9.63
C ILE A 199 5.99 28.81 8.98
N GLU A 200 5.61 29.17 7.75
CA GLU A 200 5.98 30.42 7.09
C GLU A 200 5.41 31.64 7.84
N GLU A 201 4.12 31.62 8.18
CA GLU A 201 3.45 32.70 8.93
C GLU A 201 4.06 32.93 10.32
N ARG A 202 4.65 31.89 10.92
CA ARG A 202 5.36 31.98 12.20
C ARG A 202 6.82 32.46 12.06
N GLY A 203 7.23 32.85 10.85
CA GLY A 203 8.56 33.39 10.58
C GLY A 203 9.66 32.33 10.43
N PHE A 204 9.30 31.04 10.29
CA PHE A 204 10.27 30.03 9.88
C PHE A 204 10.46 30.08 8.37
N GLU A 205 11.72 29.97 7.92
CA GLU A 205 12.03 29.86 6.48
C GLU A 205 12.21 28.40 6.09
N PRO A 206 11.19 27.76 5.47
CA PRO A 206 11.33 26.39 4.98
C PRO A 206 12.42 26.33 3.91
N ASN A 207 13.26 25.31 3.99
CA ASN A 207 14.27 25.06 2.98
C ASN A 207 13.68 24.28 1.79
N ILE A 208 14.48 24.13 0.72
CA ILE A 208 14.09 23.38 -0.49
C ILE A 208 13.65 21.93 -0.18
N VAL A 209 14.16 21.31 0.90
CA VAL A 209 13.78 19.95 1.29
C VAL A 209 12.33 19.91 1.80
N ALA A 210 11.92 20.90 2.60
CA ALA A 210 10.53 21.01 3.09
C ALA A 210 9.55 21.20 1.92
N TYR A 211 9.87 22.09 0.97
CA TYR A 211 9.06 22.29 -0.24
C TYR A 211 9.00 21.02 -1.10
N ASN A 212 10.13 20.36 -1.34
CA ASN A 212 10.19 19.12 -2.12
C ASN A 212 9.33 18.02 -1.49
N THR A 213 9.27 17.94 -0.16
CA THR A 213 8.41 16.98 0.55
C THR A 213 6.93 17.22 0.24
N VAL A 214 6.50 18.49 0.21
CA VAL A 214 5.10 18.82 -0.10
C VAL A 214 4.81 18.67 -1.60
N ILE A 215 5.74 19.08 -2.49
CA ILE A 215 5.63 18.87 -3.94
C ILE A 215 5.49 17.37 -4.25
N ASP A 216 6.34 16.51 -3.67
CA ASP A 216 6.26 15.05 -3.85
C ASP A 216 4.92 14.50 -3.35
N CYS A 217 4.43 14.99 -2.20
CA CYS A 217 3.12 14.62 -1.67
C CYS A 217 1.96 15.01 -2.63
N LEU A 218 1.97 16.24 -3.15
CA LEU A 218 0.99 16.70 -4.13
C LEU A 218 1.04 15.84 -5.40
N CYS A 219 2.24 15.55 -5.91
CA CYS A 219 2.48 14.70 -7.06
C CYS A 219 1.95 13.27 -6.87
N LYS A 220 2.20 12.64 -5.71
CA LYS A 220 1.72 11.29 -5.38
C LYS A 220 0.20 11.21 -5.34
N ASN A 221 -0.45 12.28 -4.89
CA ASN A 221 -1.91 12.38 -4.83
C ASN A 221 -2.55 12.93 -6.13
N SER A 222 -1.78 13.01 -7.22
CA SER A 222 -2.24 13.47 -8.54
C SER A 222 -2.76 14.91 -8.57
N LEU A 223 -2.33 15.75 -7.61
CA LEU A 223 -2.65 17.18 -7.51
C LEU A 223 -1.56 18.00 -8.23
N LEU A 224 -1.41 17.73 -9.53
CA LEU A 224 -0.28 18.23 -10.29
C LEU A 224 -0.29 19.76 -10.45
N LYS A 225 -1.48 20.36 -10.58
CA LYS A 225 -1.61 21.81 -10.69
C LYS A 225 -1.06 22.50 -9.45
N GLU A 226 -1.49 22.08 -8.27
CA GLU A 226 -1.03 22.62 -7.00
C GLU A 226 0.48 22.38 -6.79
N ALA A 227 1.02 21.26 -7.31
CA ALA A 227 2.46 20.99 -7.28
C ALA A 227 3.25 21.98 -8.13
N PHE A 228 2.77 22.32 -9.34
CA PHE A 228 3.37 23.35 -10.19
C PHE A 228 3.23 24.75 -9.61
N ASP A 229 2.08 25.08 -9.02
CA ASP A 229 1.84 26.38 -8.37
C ASP A 229 2.85 26.56 -7.22
N LEU A 230 3.04 25.53 -6.37
CA LEU A 230 4.01 25.57 -5.29
C LEU A 230 5.45 25.62 -5.80
N PHE A 231 5.77 24.90 -6.88
CA PHE A 231 7.10 24.93 -7.51
C PHE A 231 7.43 26.32 -8.07
N SER A 232 6.46 27.01 -8.68
CA SER A 232 6.61 28.38 -9.17
C SER A 232 6.82 29.35 -8.01
N GLU A 233 6.05 29.22 -6.94
CA GLU A 233 6.19 30.02 -5.73
C GLU A 233 7.58 29.89 -5.09
N VAL A 234 8.14 28.67 -5.06
CA VAL A 234 9.52 28.43 -4.57
C VAL A 234 10.53 29.25 -5.34
N LYS A 235 10.37 29.32 -6.68
CA LYS A 235 11.22 30.16 -7.55
C LYS A 235 11.04 31.66 -7.29
N ASP A 236 9.80 32.11 -7.12
CA ASP A 236 9.45 33.51 -6.83
C ASP A 236 10.02 33.98 -5.48
N LYS A 237 10.12 33.06 -4.50
CA LYS A 237 10.78 33.30 -3.21
C LYS A 237 12.33 33.33 -3.31
N GLY A 238 12.88 33.16 -4.49
CA GLY A 238 14.34 33.13 -4.70
C GLY A 238 15.01 31.82 -4.24
N ILE A 239 14.23 30.79 -3.87
CA ILE A 239 14.76 29.47 -3.50
C ILE A 239 15.02 28.70 -4.80
N ARG A 240 16.27 28.30 -5.02
CA ARG A 240 16.65 27.56 -6.23
C ARG A 240 16.18 26.12 -6.17
N PRO A 241 15.30 25.67 -7.09
CA PRO A 241 14.96 24.26 -7.22
C PRO A 241 16.22 23.43 -7.51
N ASN A 242 16.26 22.23 -6.99
CA ASN A 242 17.33 21.27 -7.24
C ASN A 242 16.81 20.07 -8.05
N ILE A 243 17.70 19.14 -8.38
CA ILE A 243 17.34 17.94 -9.16
C ILE A 243 16.21 17.13 -8.54
N VAL A 244 16.09 17.09 -7.20
CA VAL A 244 15.00 16.40 -6.52
C VAL A 244 13.65 17.06 -6.80
N SER A 245 13.61 18.41 -6.83
CA SER A 245 12.39 19.17 -7.18
C SER A 245 11.88 18.81 -8.57
N TYR A 246 12.79 18.77 -9.56
CA TYR A 246 12.45 18.38 -10.93
C TYR A 246 12.05 16.91 -11.03
N ASN A 247 12.80 16.00 -10.39
CA ASN A 247 12.50 14.56 -10.42
C ASN A 247 11.11 14.23 -9.85
N CYS A 248 10.64 14.93 -8.81
CA CYS A 248 9.29 14.79 -8.27
C CYS A 248 8.22 15.14 -9.33
N LEU A 249 8.39 16.28 -10.01
CA LEU A 249 7.46 16.74 -11.04
C LEU A 249 7.53 15.88 -12.31
N ILE A 250 8.74 15.55 -12.80
CA ILE A 250 8.94 14.67 -13.96
C ILE A 250 8.29 13.30 -13.71
N HIS A 251 8.47 12.71 -12.52
CA HIS A 251 7.82 11.45 -12.18
C HIS A 251 6.29 11.55 -12.22
N ALA A 252 5.72 12.64 -11.72
CA ALA A 252 4.28 12.84 -11.71
C ALA A 252 3.71 13.09 -13.11
N THR A 253 4.37 13.93 -13.94
CA THR A 253 3.95 14.20 -15.32
C THR A 253 4.06 12.95 -16.19
N CYS A 254 5.11 12.15 -16.03
CA CYS A 254 5.25 10.84 -16.68
C CYS A 254 4.11 9.89 -16.28
N LYS A 255 3.83 9.78 -14.98
CA LYS A 255 2.76 8.91 -14.47
C LYS A 255 1.37 9.28 -15.02
N LEU A 256 1.14 10.57 -15.29
CA LEU A 256 -0.14 11.08 -15.82
C LEU A 256 -0.14 11.20 -17.37
N GLY A 257 0.93 10.76 -18.04
CA GLY A 257 1.04 10.81 -19.51
C GLY A 257 1.19 12.22 -20.09
N GLN A 258 1.58 13.22 -19.29
CA GLN A 258 1.74 14.60 -19.69
C GLN A 258 3.13 14.85 -20.31
N GLN A 259 3.31 14.37 -21.53
CA GLN A 259 4.61 14.40 -22.22
C GLN A 259 5.11 15.82 -22.53
N LYS A 260 4.21 16.81 -22.73
CA LYS A 260 4.60 18.20 -23.01
C LYS A 260 5.26 18.83 -21.77
N GLU A 261 4.63 18.68 -20.64
CA GLU A 261 5.09 19.21 -19.35
C GLU A 261 6.41 18.54 -18.96
N THR A 262 6.54 17.23 -19.17
CA THR A 262 7.80 16.50 -18.94
C THR A 262 8.94 17.10 -19.76
N ARG A 263 8.73 17.39 -21.06
CA ARG A 263 9.75 18.02 -21.91
C ARG A 263 10.09 19.43 -21.46
N GLN A 264 9.10 20.21 -21.04
CA GLN A 264 9.34 21.56 -20.52
C GLN A 264 10.22 21.53 -19.27
N LEU A 265 9.96 20.63 -18.33
CA LEU A 265 10.76 20.44 -17.12
C LEU A 265 12.20 20.03 -17.46
N LEU A 266 12.40 19.12 -18.41
CA LEU A 266 13.74 18.69 -18.84
C LEU A 266 14.50 19.84 -19.51
N ASN A 267 13.85 20.66 -20.35
CA ASN A 267 14.47 21.84 -20.95
C ASN A 267 14.82 22.87 -19.87
N GLU A 268 13.93 23.13 -18.92
CA GLU A 268 14.17 24.04 -17.81
C GLU A 268 15.36 23.58 -16.93
N MET A 269 15.53 22.26 -16.73
CA MET A 269 16.72 21.73 -16.04
C MET A 269 18.01 22.12 -16.78
N VAL A 270 18.03 21.96 -18.11
CA VAL A 270 19.18 22.29 -18.94
C VAL A 270 19.47 23.81 -18.88
N ASP A 271 18.43 24.64 -18.99
CA ASP A 271 18.55 26.11 -18.94
C ASP A 271 19.07 26.58 -17.57
N ASN A 272 18.74 25.85 -16.50
CA ASN A 272 19.24 26.13 -15.14
C ASN A 272 20.59 25.45 -14.81
N ASN A 273 21.25 24.83 -15.77
CA ASN A 273 22.51 24.07 -15.60
C ASN A 273 22.37 22.92 -14.59
N ILE A 274 21.19 22.26 -14.51
CA ILE A 274 20.95 21.08 -13.71
C ILE A 274 21.01 19.86 -14.64
N SER A 275 22.07 19.06 -14.50
CA SER A 275 22.24 17.83 -15.30
C SER A 275 21.30 16.73 -14.79
N CYS A 276 20.73 15.96 -15.72
CA CYS A 276 19.99 14.75 -15.37
C CYS A 276 20.91 13.76 -14.64
N ASP A 277 20.40 13.12 -13.61
CA ASP A 277 21.07 12.04 -12.89
C ASP A 277 20.45 10.67 -13.24
N ILE A 278 21.01 9.62 -12.65
CA ILE A 278 20.52 8.26 -12.83
C ILE A 278 19.03 8.10 -12.42
N VAL A 279 18.56 8.91 -11.46
CA VAL A 279 17.15 8.87 -11.00
C VAL A 279 16.25 9.46 -12.08
N THR A 280 16.64 10.59 -12.69
CA THR A 280 15.91 11.21 -13.81
C THR A 280 15.77 10.22 -14.97
N TYR A 281 16.88 9.57 -15.38
CA TYR A 281 16.85 8.58 -16.45
C TYR A 281 15.98 7.38 -16.11
N ASN A 282 16.08 6.83 -14.90
CA ASN A 282 15.26 5.71 -14.47
C ASN A 282 13.75 6.04 -14.45
N ILE A 283 13.36 7.27 -14.09
CA ILE A 283 11.96 7.73 -14.18
C ILE A 283 11.48 7.73 -15.64
N LEU A 284 12.29 8.24 -16.58
CA LEU A 284 11.93 8.28 -18.00
C LEU A 284 11.86 6.87 -18.61
N ILE A 285 12.81 6.00 -18.28
CA ILE A 285 12.85 4.59 -18.70
C ILE A 285 11.59 3.87 -18.19
N ASP A 286 11.28 3.99 -16.91
CA ASP A 286 10.10 3.37 -16.28
C ASP A 286 8.79 3.85 -16.93
N ALA A 287 8.69 5.15 -17.24
CA ALA A 287 7.53 5.72 -17.90
C ALA A 287 7.31 5.10 -19.29
N HIS A 288 8.35 5.04 -20.12
CA HIS A 288 8.23 4.44 -21.45
C HIS A 288 8.00 2.93 -21.41
N CYS A 289 8.57 2.24 -20.44
CA CYS A 289 8.29 0.82 -20.20
C CYS A 289 6.81 0.59 -19.83
N LYS A 290 6.23 1.43 -18.98
CA LYS A 290 4.80 1.36 -18.59
C LYS A 290 3.84 1.68 -19.74
N GLU A 291 4.28 2.49 -20.70
CA GLU A 291 3.53 2.77 -21.94
C GLU A 291 3.71 1.66 -23.01
N GLY A 292 4.43 0.57 -22.70
CA GLY A 292 4.73 -0.52 -23.65
C GLY A 292 5.78 -0.15 -24.71
N MET A 293 6.41 1.02 -24.59
CA MET A 293 7.40 1.52 -25.55
C MET A 293 8.83 1.16 -25.15
N ILE A 294 9.10 -0.13 -24.91
CA ILE A 294 10.40 -0.61 -24.43
C ILE A 294 11.57 -0.19 -25.33
N TYR A 295 11.34 -0.10 -26.66
CA TYR A 295 12.37 0.33 -27.60
C TYR A 295 12.86 1.77 -27.34
N LYS A 296 11.95 2.70 -26.97
CA LYS A 296 12.34 4.06 -26.60
C LYS A 296 13.08 4.09 -25.25
N ALA A 297 12.70 3.22 -24.33
CA ALA A 297 13.42 3.08 -23.07
C ALA A 297 14.89 2.65 -23.30
N VAL A 298 15.16 1.79 -24.30
CA VAL A 298 16.52 1.41 -24.69
C VAL A 298 17.29 2.61 -25.28
N ASP A 299 16.65 3.42 -26.14
CA ASP A 299 17.29 4.64 -26.69
C ASP A 299 17.67 5.64 -25.58
N ILE A 300 16.87 5.69 -24.51
CA ILE A 300 17.18 6.53 -23.33
C ILE A 300 18.41 6.00 -22.58
N VAL A 301 18.57 4.68 -22.45
CA VAL A 301 19.77 4.08 -21.85
C VAL A 301 21.01 4.41 -22.67
N ASP A 302 20.92 4.31 -24.01
CA ASP A 302 22.03 4.69 -24.87
C ASP A 302 22.42 6.16 -24.71
N THR A 303 21.43 7.04 -24.52
CA THR A 303 21.66 8.47 -24.23
C THR A 303 22.32 8.68 -22.89
N MET A 304 21.87 7.97 -21.86
CA MET A 304 22.39 7.98 -20.50
C MET A 304 23.88 7.56 -20.48
N VAL A 305 24.23 6.46 -21.16
CA VAL A 305 25.60 5.96 -21.27
C VAL A 305 26.50 6.95 -22.04
N LYS A 306 26.00 7.56 -23.14
CA LYS A 306 26.72 8.60 -23.86
C LYS A 306 27.05 9.83 -23.00
N GLN A 307 26.26 10.10 -21.97
CA GLN A 307 26.52 11.16 -21.01
C GLN A 307 27.41 10.72 -19.83
N GLY A 308 27.94 9.50 -19.87
CA GLY A 308 28.83 8.97 -18.84
C GLY A 308 28.12 8.48 -17.59
N ILE A 309 26.79 8.25 -17.66
CA ILE A 309 26.01 7.73 -16.54
C ILE A 309 25.75 6.23 -16.80
N GLU A 310 26.35 5.37 -15.98
CA GLU A 310 26.23 3.92 -16.13
C GLU A 310 24.89 3.41 -15.57
N PRO A 311 24.21 2.46 -16.26
CA PRO A 311 23.02 1.79 -15.74
C PRO A 311 23.32 1.08 -14.41
N ASN A 312 22.39 1.17 -13.48
CA ASN A 312 22.50 0.47 -12.20
C ASN A 312 21.46 -0.64 -12.07
N ILE A 313 21.46 -1.33 -10.93
CA ILE A 313 20.50 -2.41 -10.64
C ILE A 313 19.02 -1.97 -10.79
N VAL A 314 18.69 -0.70 -10.50
CA VAL A 314 17.32 -0.17 -10.66
C VAL A 314 16.96 -0.10 -12.14
N THR A 315 17.88 0.38 -12.99
CA THR A 315 17.69 0.43 -14.45
C THR A 315 17.38 -0.96 -15.01
N TYR A 316 18.18 -1.98 -14.62
CA TYR A 316 17.95 -3.36 -15.06
C TYR A 316 16.64 -3.93 -14.53
N ASN A 317 16.29 -3.69 -13.26
CA ASN A 317 15.04 -4.15 -12.68
C ASN A 317 13.81 -3.56 -13.37
N ILE A 318 13.85 -2.31 -13.85
CA ILE A 318 12.78 -1.70 -14.64
C ILE A 318 12.56 -2.47 -15.95
N PHE A 319 13.65 -2.82 -16.67
CA PHE A 319 13.53 -3.61 -17.91
C PHE A 319 13.04 -5.04 -17.66
N ILE A 320 13.55 -5.69 -16.60
CA ILE A 320 13.12 -7.04 -16.22
C ILE A 320 11.62 -7.04 -15.91
N ASP A 321 11.14 -6.06 -15.14
CA ASP A 321 9.72 -5.90 -14.82
C ASP A 321 8.88 -5.64 -16.08
N ALA A 322 9.35 -4.75 -16.96
CA ALA A 322 8.68 -4.44 -18.22
C ALA A 322 8.57 -5.67 -19.14
N TYR A 323 9.66 -6.42 -19.34
CA TYR A 323 9.63 -7.65 -20.13
C TYR A 323 8.71 -8.71 -19.50
N CYS A 324 8.70 -8.83 -18.20
CA CYS A 324 7.80 -9.74 -17.49
C CYS A 324 6.32 -9.37 -17.70
N LYS A 325 5.97 -8.09 -17.64
CA LYS A 325 4.61 -7.59 -17.87
C LYS A 325 4.13 -7.80 -19.30
N GLU A 326 5.02 -7.59 -20.28
CA GLU A 326 4.74 -7.87 -21.69
C GLU A 326 4.77 -9.38 -22.03
N GLY A 327 5.02 -10.22 -21.02
CA GLY A 327 5.05 -11.66 -21.23
C GLY A 327 6.35 -12.21 -21.83
N MET A 328 7.36 -11.39 -22.03
CA MET A 328 8.64 -11.77 -22.65
C MET A 328 9.67 -12.23 -21.60
N VAL A 329 9.32 -13.27 -20.83
CA VAL A 329 10.15 -13.73 -19.69
C VAL A 329 11.56 -14.16 -20.12
N SER A 330 11.73 -14.73 -21.32
CA SER A 330 13.05 -15.08 -21.86
C SER A 330 13.97 -13.85 -21.95
N LYS A 331 13.44 -12.71 -22.42
CA LYS A 331 14.20 -11.45 -22.48
C LYS A 331 14.51 -10.89 -21.08
N ALA A 332 13.65 -11.12 -20.12
CA ALA A 332 13.92 -10.75 -18.72
C ALA A 332 15.12 -11.53 -18.17
N VAL A 333 15.18 -12.85 -18.45
CA VAL A 333 16.32 -13.70 -18.05
C VAL A 333 17.62 -13.27 -18.78
N GLU A 334 17.55 -13.03 -20.09
CA GLU A 334 18.70 -12.51 -20.86
C GLU A 334 19.20 -11.15 -20.31
N THR A 335 18.28 -10.33 -19.79
CA THR A 335 18.64 -9.04 -19.18
C THR A 335 19.41 -9.25 -17.87
N ILE A 336 19.09 -10.26 -17.08
CA ILE A 336 19.85 -10.63 -15.88
C ILE A 336 21.26 -11.11 -16.26
N ASP A 337 21.41 -11.92 -17.31
CA ASP A 337 22.72 -12.36 -17.79
C ASP A 337 23.58 -11.18 -18.27
N ARG A 338 22.95 -10.20 -18.93
CA ARG A 338 23.63 -8.95 -19.33
C ARG A 338 24.07 -8.13 -18.12
N MET A 339 23.21 -7.99 -17.12
CA MET A 339 23.49 -7.32 -15.86
C MET A 339 24.72 -7.92 -15.16
N ARG A 340 24.78 -9.26 -15.05
CA ARG A 340 25.94 -9.97 -14.49
C ARG A 340 27.22 -9.75 -15.28
N LYS A 341 27.14 -9.78 -16.62
CA LYS A 341 28.31 -9.50 -17.49
C LYS A 341 28.91 -8.10 -17.27
N GLN A 342 28.10 -7.18 -16.77
CA GLN A 342 28.55 -5.82 -16.40
C GLN A 342 28.99 -5.71 -14.94
N GLY A 343 29.09 -6.83 -14.22
CA GLY A 343 29.52 -6.84 -12.81
C GLY A 343 28.44 -6.39 -11.82
N ILE A 344 27.16 -6.31 -12.25
CA ILE A 344 26.05 -5.92 -11.39
C ILE A 344 25.33 -7.21 -10.96
N GLU A 345 25.44 -7.56 -9.68
CA GLU A 345 24.80 -8.76 -9.16
C GLU A 345 23.28 -8.54 -8.91
N PRO A 346 22.44 -9.51 -9.31
CA PRO A 346 21.01 -9.50 -8.98
C PRO A 346 20.80 -9.49 -7.47
N ASN A 347 19.78 -8.74 -7.02
CA ASN A 347 19.38 -8.71 -5.62
C ASN A 347 18.01 -9.36 -5.41
N VAL A 348 17.52 -9.37 -4.17
CA VAL A 348 16.22 -9.92 -3.81
C VAL A 348 15.07 -9.32 -4.66
N ILE A 349 15.13 -8.02 -5.01
CA ILE A 349 14.12 -7.36 -5.84
C ILE A 349 14.11 -7.96 -7.27
N THR A 350 15.29 -8.19 -7.85
CA THR A 350 15.43 -8.80 -9.19
C THR A 350 14.73 -10.15 -9.24
N TYR A 351 14.99 -11.02 -8.24
CA TYR A 351 14.38 -12.33 -8.16
C TYR A 351 12.88 -12.26 -7.86
N ASN A 352 12.43 -11.34 -7.00
CA ASN A 352 11.01 -11.16 -6.70
C ASN A 352 10.19 -10.79 -7.94
N ILE A 353 10.72 -9.96 -8.84
CA ILE A 353 10.08 -9.64 -10.13
C ILE A 353 9.86 -10.91 -10.97
N LEU A 354 10.88 -11.76 -11.08
CA LEU A 354 10.77 -13.02 -11.83
C LEU A 354 9.79 -14.00 -11.17
N VAL A 355 9.92 -14.22 -9.88
CA VAL A 355 9.04 -15.12 -9.11
C VAL A 355 7.58 -14.71 -9.30
N TYR A 356 7.29 -13.42 -9.18
CA TYR A 356 5.95 -12.88 -9.41
C TYR A 356 5.46 -13.09 -10.85
N ALA A 357 6.34 -12.86 -11.84
CA ALA A 357 5.99 -13.03 -13.25
C ALA A 357 5.68 -14.49 -13.61
N TYR A 358 6.47 -15.44 -13.12
CA TYR A 358 6.24 -16.86 -13.36
C TYR A 358 4.97 -17.36 -12.69
N PHE A 359 4.70 -16.97 -11.45
CA PHE A 359 3.44 -17.33 -10.78
C PHE A 359 2.21 -16.75 -11.46
N ASN A 360 2.28 -15.52 -11.99
CA ASN A 360 1.15 -14.92 -12.73
C ASN A 360 0.86 -15.67 -14.04
N LYS A 361 1.86 -16.31 -14.63
CA LYS A 361 1.70 -17.18 -15.80
C LYS A 361 1.34 -18.62 -15.47
N ALA A 362 1.05 -18.91 -14.21
CA ALA A 362 0.79 -20.27 -13.70
C ALA A 362 1.96 -21.26 -13.86
N MET A 363 3.18 -20.77 -14.09
CA MET A 363 4.42 -21.54 -14.22
C MET A 363 5.06 -21.71 -12.84
N VAL A 364 4.50 -22.62 -12.04
CA VAL A 364 4.90 -22.76 -10.61
C VAL A 364 6.26 -23.39 -10.46
N SER A 365 6.56 -24.41 -11.25
CA SER A 365 7.84 -25.13 -11.15
C SER A 365 9.02 -24.20 -11.42
N GLU A 366 8.88 -23.36 -12.45
CA GLU A 366 9.89 -22.38 -12.83
C GLU A 366 10.03 -21.28 -11.78
N ALA A 367 8.93 -20.88 -11.14
CA ALA A 367 8.98 -19.92 -10.03
C ALA A 367 9.69 -20.52 -8.79
N GLU A 368 9.44 -21.81 -8.47
CA GLU A 368 10.13 -22.55 -7.40
C GLU A 368 11.64 -22.68 -7.73
N ASP A 369 12.03 -22.98 -8.99
CA ASP A 369 13.42 -23.06 -9.44
C ASP A 369 14.17 -21.72 -9.31
N ILE A 370 13.48 -20.60 -9.54
CA ILE A 370 14.05 -19.25 -9.34
C ILE A 370 14.35 -19.00 -7.86
N VAL A 371 13.45 -19.41 -6.96
CA VAL A 371 13.68 -19.28 -5.51
C VAL A 371 14.84 -20.16 -5.06
N ASP A 372 14.95 -21.38 -5.57
CA ASP A 372 16.09 -22.25 -5.29
C ASP A 372 17.40 -21.65 -5.82
N THR A 373 17.36 -20.99 -6.98
CA THR A 373 18.52 -20.27 -7.54
C THR A 373 18.94 -19.10 -6.66
N MET A 374 17.97 -18.34 -6.16
CA MET A 374 18.17 -17.23 -5.23
C MET A 374 18.88 -17.71 -3.95
N ILE A 375 18.41 -18.81 -3.35
CA ILE A 375 18.99 -19.40 -2.14
C ILE A 375 20.41 -19.93 -2.39
N LYS A 376 20.66 -20.58 -3.55
CA LYS A 376 22.01 -21.07 -3.92
C LYS A 376 23.03 -19.95 -4.10
N GLN A 377 22.58 -18.72 -4.30
CA GLN A 377 23.42 -17.51 -4.43
C GLN A 377 23.51 -16.72 -3.12
N ASP A 378 23.19 -17.32 -1.97
CA ASP A 378 23.19 -16.71 -0.64
C ASP A 378 22.27 -15.47 -0.53
N ILE A 379 21.25 -15.37 -1.39
CA ILE A 379 20.23 -14.34 -1.32
C ILE A 379 19.03 -14.90 -0.59
N GLU A 380 18.81 -14.47 0.66
CA GLU A 380 17.70 -14.96 1.47
C GLU A 380 16.35 -14.41 0.97
N PRO A 381 15.31 -15.28 0.80
CA PRO A 381 13.95 -14.85 0.53
C PRO A 381 13.42 -13.91 1.61
N ASP A 382 12.86 -12.79 1.20
CA ASP A 382 12.22 -11.83 2.08
C ASP A 382 10.69 -12.02 2.15
N VAL A 383 10.00 -11.16 2.92
CA VAL A 383 8.53 -11.16 3.03
C VAL A 383 7.85 -11.08 1.66
N VAL A 384 8.43 -10.30 0.73
CA VAL A 384 7.87 -10.12 -0.62
C VAL A 384 7.98 -11.41 -1.44
N THR A 385 9.13 -12.10 -1.35
CA THR A 385 9.35 -13.42 -1.99
C THR A 385 8.31 -14.42 -1.49
N TYR A 386 8.18 -14.58 -0.16
CA TYR A 386 7.21 -15.51 0.41
C TYR A 386 5.77 -15.15 0.04
N ASN A 387 5.42 -13.86 0.06
CA ASN A 387 4.10 -13.38 -0.34
C ASN A 387 3.79 -13.70 -1.82
N ALA A 388 4.77 -13.56 -2.71
CA ALA A 388 4.61 -13.92 -4.12
C ALA A 388 4.33 -15.42 -4.30
N ILE A 389 5.09 -16.29 -3.62
CA ILE A 389 4.92 -17.75 -3.66
C ILE A 389 3.55 -18.15 -3.09
N ILE A 390 3.18 -17.61 -1.92
CA ILE A 390 1.88 -17.89 -1.27
C ILE A 390 0.75 -17.47 -2.20
N ASN A 391 0.82 -16.26 -2.78
CA ASN A 391 -0.20 -15.76 -3.70
C ASN A 391 -0.31 -16.63 -4.95
N GLY A 392 0.81 -17.06 -5.54
CA GLY A 392 0.85 -17.96 -6.69
C GLY A 392 0.12 -19.28 -6.42
N HIS A 393 0.39 -19.92 -5.28
CA HIS A 393 -0.31 -21.13 -4.88
C HIS A 393 -1.80 -20.87 -4.57
N CYS A 394 -2.16 -19.71 -3.99
CA CYS A 394 -3.55 -19.34 -3.76
C CYS A 394 -4.32 -19.16 -5.09
N LEU A 395 -3.72 -18.52 -6.09
CA LEU A 395 -4.31 -18.33 -7.42
C LEU A 395 -4.60 -19.66 -8.12
N GLN A 396 -3.77 -20.66 -7.90
CA GLN A 396 -3.93 -22.01 -8.44
C GLN A 396 -4.78 -22.93 -7.56
N ASN A 397 -5.45 -22.37 -6.53
CA ASN A 397 -6.24 -23.13 -5.57
C ASN A 397 -5.46 -24.23 -4.81
N GLN A 398 -4.12 -24.09 -4.70
CA GLN A 398 -3.24 -25.03 -3.99
C GLN A 398 -3.04 -24.59 -2.53
N MET A 399 -4.14 -24.41 -1.77
CA MET A 399 -4.11 -23.88 -0.40
C MET A 399 -3.24 -24.69 0.57
N GLY A 400 -3.05 -26.00 0.31
CA GLY A 400 -2.17 -26.85 1.13
C GLY A 400 -0.70 -26.46 0.99
N LYS A 401 -0.25 -26.13 -0.24
CA LYS A 401 1.10 -25.62 -0.48
C LYS A 401 1.26 -24.20 0.06
N ALA A 402 0.30 -23.31 -0.20
CA ALA A 402 0.31 -21.96 0.34
C ALA A 402 0.50 -21.94 1.87
N LYS A 403 -0.25 -22.80 2.60
CA LYS A 403 -0.11 -22.93 4.06
C LYS A 403 1.29 -23.43 4.48
N ARG A 404 1.87 -24.38 3.76
CA ARG A 404 3.23 -24.88 4.05
C ARG A 404 4.27 -23.77 3.90
N VAL A 405 4.18 -22.99 2.81
CA VAL A 405 5.09 -21.86 2.57
C VAL A 405 4.92 -20.78 3.64
N PHE A 406 3.69 -20.49 4.04
CA PHE A 406 3.41 -19.56 5.14
C PHE A 406 4.02 -20.03 6.48
N SER A 407 3.94 -21.33 6.80
CA SER A 407 4.59 -21.88 7.98
C SER A 407 6.12 -21.85 7.87
N LEU A 408 6.68 -22.16 6.70
CA LEU A 408 8.13 -22.10 6.44
C LEU A 408 8.68 -20.69 6.60
N MET A 409 7.95 -19.67 6.14
CA MET A 409 8.28 -18.26 6.33
C MET A 409 8.52 -17.94 7.81
N ILE A 410 7.62 -18.42 8.69
CA ILE A 410 7.71 -18.21 10.15
C ILE A 410 8.91 -18.99 10.73
N GLU A 411 9.11 -20.26 10.32
CA GLU A 411 10.20 -21.12 10.77
C GLU A 411 11.58 -20.52 10.42
N LYS A 412 11.69 -19.87 9.26
CA LYS A 412 12.90 -19.17 8.81
C LYS A 412 13.12 -17.81 9.50
N GLY A 413 12.24 -17.42 10.44
CA GLY A 413 12.36 -16.16 11.16
C GLY A 413 11.86 -14.93 10.38
N CYS A 414 11.29 -15.13 9.18
CA CYS A 414 10.66 -14.07 8.40
C CYS A 414 9.24 -13.86 8.92
N ALA A 415 9.00 -12.78 9.67
CA ALA A 415 7.69 -12.51 10.27
C ALA A 415 6.65 -12.11 9.19
N PRO A 416 5.50 -12.80 9.12
CA PRO A 416 4.43 -12.41 8.21
C PRO A 416 3.91 -11.00 8.50
N ASP A 417 3.73 -10.20 7.46
CA ASP A 417 3.11 -8.88 7.52
C ASP A 417 1.60 -8.96 7.26
N ILE A 418 0.89 -7.84 7.36
CA ILE A 418 -0.56 -7.80 7.11
C ILE A 418 -0.91 -8.25 5.69
N LEU A 419 -0.03 -8.01 4.70
CA LEU A 419 -0.22 -8.46 3.33
C LEU A 419 -0.16 -9.99 3.22
N SER A 420 0.77 -10.65 3.94
CA SER A 420 0.86 -12.12 4.00
C SER A 420 -0.46 -12.75 4.48
N TYR A 421 -1.03 -12.18 5.54
CA TYR A 421 -2.32 -12.62 6.06
C TYR A 421 -3.47 -12.32 5.10
N ASN A 422 -3.50 -11.14 4.47
CA ASN A 422 -4.53 -10.78 3.50
C ASN A 422 -4.54 -11.71 2.28
N ILE A 423 -3.36 -12.10 1.79
CA ILE A 423 -3.22 -13.09 0.70
C ILE A 423 -3.82 -14.44 1.12
N MET A 424 -3.47 -14.94 2.29
CA MET A 424 -3.99 -16.22 2.80
C MET A 424 -5.51 -16.18 3.04
N ILE A 425 -6.03 -15.11 3.63
CA ILE A 425 -7.47 -14.88 3.83
C ILE A 425 -8.19 -14.87 2.48
N ASN A 426 -7.69 -14.13 1.48
CA ASN A 426 -8.25 -14.09 0.14
C ASN A 426 -8.23 -15.49 -0.52
N GLY A 427 -7.13 -16.22 -0.40
CA GLY A 427 -7.00 -17.59 -0.88
C GLY A 427 -8.05 -18.52 -0.27
N TYR A 428 -8.25 -18.45 1.06
CA TYR A 428 -9.30 -19.24 1.74
C TYR A 428 -10.71 -18.83 1.31
N CYS A 429 -10.98 -17.54 1.15
CA CYS A 429 -12.27 -17.05 0.63
C CYS A 429 -12.53 -17.60 -0.77
N LYS A 430 -11.58 -17.46 -1.72
CA LYS A 430 -11.71 -17.99 -3.09
C LYS A 430 -11.86 -19.51 -3.14
N SER A 431 -11.19 -20.23 -2.24
CA SER A 431 -11.27 -21.70 -2.10
C SER A 431 -12.53 -22.19 -1.36
N LYS A 432 -13.49 -21.31 -1.08
CA LYS A 432 -14.72 -21.62 -0.35
C LYS A 432 -14.52 -22.12 1.09
N ARG A 433 -13.42 -21.73 1.75
CA ARG A 433 -13.06 -22.13 3.12
C ARG A 433 -13.15 -20.95 4.09
N LEU A 434 -14.32 -20.31 4.13
CA LEU A 434 -14.53 -19.07 4.90
C LEU A 434 -14.24 -19.25 6.40
N ASP A 435 -14.50 -20.43 6.96
CA ASP A 435 -14.25 -20.69 8.38
C ASP A 435 -12.75 -20.60 8.71
N LYS A 436 -11.86 -21.10 7.79
CA LYS A 436 -10.40 -20.96 7.94
C LYS A 436 -9.92 -19.51 7.75
N ALA A 437 -10.58 -18.74 6.88
CA ALA A 437 -10.30 -17.33 6.74
C ALA A 437 -10.62 -16.57 8.05
N MET A 438 -11.73 -16.92 8.71
CA MET A 438 -12.12 -16.34 10.00
C MET A 438 -11.20 -16.75 11.14
N GLU A 439 -10.77 -18.03 11.20
CA GLU A 439 -9.76 -18.48 12.16
C GLU A 439 -8.48 -17.65 12.06
N LEU A 440 -8.00 -17.44 10.82
CA LEU A 440 -6.80 -16.66 10.58
C LEU A 440 -6.98 -15.18 10.97
N PHE A 441 -8.15 -14.61 10.69
CA PHE A 441 -8.49 -13.26 11.14
C PHE A 441 -8.47 -13.11 12.66
N HIS A 442 -9.02 -14.09 13.41
CA HIS A 442 -8.97 -14.09 14.87
C HIS A 442 -7.53 -14.23 15.41
N GLN A 443 -6.69 -15.03 14.74
CA GLN A 443 -5.26 -15.15 15.11
C GLN A 443 -4.52 -13.81 14.94
N ILE A 444 -4.77 -13.08 13.83
CA ILE A 444 -4.20 -11.75 13.62
C ILE A 444 -4.63 -10.80 14.75
N ALA A 445 -5.93 -10.79 15.07
CA ALA A 445 -6.48 -9.89 16.07
C ALA A 445 -5.93 -10.13 17.49
N GLN A 446 -5.44 -11.34 17.78
CA GLN A 446 -4.89 -11.71 19.09
C GLN A 446 -3.37 -11.46 19.19
N ASN A 447 -2.60 -11.85 18.20
CA ASN A 447 -1.13 -11.93 18.29
C ASN A 447 -0.40 -11.48 17.02
N GLY A 448 -1.10 -10.92 16.04
CA GLY A 448 -0.55 -10.54 14.74
C GLY A 448 -0.47 -9.02 14.51
N PRO A 449 -0.22 -8.61 13.27
CA PRO A 449 -0.33 -7.23 12.85
C PRO A 449 -1.79 -6.76 12.93
N ILE A 450 -2.00 -5.44 13.07
CA ILE A 450 -3.36 -4.87 13.15
C ILE A 450 -4.09 -5.08 11.81
N PRO A 451 -5.30 -5.70 11.81
CA PRO A 451 -6.11 -5.82 10.59
C PRO A 451 -6.40 -4.45 9.97
N ASP A 452 -6.19 -4.33 8.67
CA ASP A 452 -6.42 -3.10 7.92
C ASP A 452 -7.76 -3.13 7.16
N THR A 453 -8.08 -2.04 6.47
CA THR A 453 -9.31 -1.94 5.65
C THR A 453 -9.38 -3.04 4.58
N VAL A 454 -8.24 -3.50 4.05
CA VAL A 454 -8.20 -4.58 3.04
C VAL A 454 -8.57 -5.92 3.66
N THR A 455 -8.11 -6.21 4.88
CA THR A 455 -8.46 -7.43 5.64
C THR A 455 -9.97 -7.54 5.80
N TYR A 456 -10.60 -6.46 6.30
CA TYR A 456 -12.05 -6.42 6.49
C TYR A 456 -12.82 -6.54 5.17
N ASN A 457 -12.40 -5.82 4.13
CA ASN A 457 -13.02 -5.86 2.81
C ASN A 457 -12.96 -7.26 2.19
N THR A 458 -11.81 -7.94 2.28
CA THR A 458 -11.63 -9.30 1.74
C THR A 458 -12.57 -10.31 2.42
N LEU A 459 -12.67 -10.23 3.73
CA LEU A 459 -13.58 -11.10 4.49
C LEU A 459 -15.06 -10.79 4.20
N MET A 460 -15.46 -9.52 4.21
CA MET A 460 -16.83 -9.12 3.89
C MET A 460 -17.22 -9.53 2.48
N GLN A 461 -16.33 -9.38 1.51
CA GLN A 461 -16.54 -9.83 0.14
C GLN A 461 -16.74 -11.35 0.07
N GLY A 462 -15.88 -12.12 0.74
CA GLY A 462 -16.04 -13.56 0.86
C GLY A 462 -17.38 -13.93 1.50
N MET A 463 -17.77 -13.31 2.62
CA MET A 463 -19.05 -13.54 3.28
C MET A 463 -20.25 -13.23 2.37
N CYS A 464 -20.22 -12.12 1.64
CA CYS A 464 -21.28 -11.74 0.71
C CYS A 464 -21.41 -12.74 -0.44
N GLN A 465 -20.30 -13.21 -1.03
CA GLN A 465 -20.29 -14.24 -2.07
C GLN A 465 -20.92 -15.56 -1.60
N PHE A 466 -20.69 -15.95 -0.32
CA PHE A 466 -21.31 -17.14 0.27
C PHE A 466 -22.70 -16.89 0.87
N GLY A 467 -23.25 -15.69 0.66
CA GLY A 467 -24.59 -15.35 1.13
C GLY A 467 -24.71 -15.05 2.60
N ARG A 468 -23.60 -14.99 3.34
CA ARG A 468 -23.58 -14.64 4.77
C ARG A 468 -23.58 -13.12 5.00
N VAL A 469 -24.49 -12.39 4.33
CA VAL A 469 -24.51 -10.91 4.33
C VAL A 469 -24.73 -10.32 5.72
N ILE A 470 -25.49 -11.01 6.58
CA ILE A 470 -25.71 -10.58 7.97
C ILE A 470 -24.37 -10.57 8.73
N ALA A 471 -23.59 -11.65 8.61
CA ALA A 471 -22.25 -11.72 9.22
C ALA A 471 -21.30 -10.65 8.66
N ALA A 472 -21.39 -10.34 7.36
CA ALA A 472 -20.62 -9.22 6.76
C ALA A 472 -21.02 -7.87 7.38
N CYS A 473 -22.30 -7.63 7.65
CA CYS A 473 -22.75 -6.41 8.34
C CYS A 473 -22.29 -6.36 9.81
N GLU A 474 -22.18 -7.49 10.49
CA GLU A 474 -21.62 -7.56 11.85
C GLU A 474 -20.11 -7.28 11.83
N LEU A 475 -19.39 -7.86 10.87
CA LEU A 475 -17.96 -7.58 10.69
C LEU A 475 -17.70 -6.10 10.36
N PHE A 476 -18.59 -5.45 9.60
CA PHE A 476 -18.53 -4.02 9.37
C PHE A 476 -18.68 -3.18 10.66
N LYS A 477 -19.57 -3.59 11.58
CA LYS A 477 -19.70 -2.95 12.90
C LYS A 477 -18.42 -3.12 13.71
N THR A 478 -17.82 -4.32 13.66
CA THR A 478 -16.54 -4.61 14.31
C THR A 478 -15.43 -3.72 13.74
N MET A 479 -15.37 -3.53 12.41
CA MET A 479 -14.43 -2.63 11.75
C MET A 479 -14.53 -1.19 12.29
N LEU A 480 -15.78 -0.67 12.39
CA LEU A 480 -16.03 0.68 12.94
C LEU A 480 -15.58 0.83 14.40
N ALA A 481 -15.69 -0.24 15.19
CA ALA A 481 -15.27 -0.25 16.60
C ALA A 481 -13.74 -0.40 16.76
N SER A 482 -13.07 -1.07 15.83
CA SER A 482 -11.64 -1.40 15.89
C SER A 482 -10.70 -0.33 15.33
N GLY A 483 -11.24 0.74 14.69
CA GLY A 483 -10.48 1.89 14.22
C GLY A 483 -10.19 2.00 12.71
N PRO A 484 -10.10 0.91 11.90
CA PRO A 484 -9.95 1.05 10.46
C PRO A 484 -11.13 1.83 9.84
N VAL A 485 -10.81 2.80 8.97
CA VAL A 485 -11.84 3.64 8.36
C VAL A 485 -12.42 2.95 7.13
N PRO A 486 -13.76 2.74 7.07
CA PRO A 486 -14.40 2.23 5.87
C PRO A 486 -14.19 3.18 4.69
N ASN A 487 -13.87 2.62 3.53
CA ASN A 487 -13.74 3.35 2.29
C ASN A 487 -14.93 3.06 1.35
N LEU A 488 -14.94 3.68 0.17
CA LEU A 488 -15.99 3.45 -0.83
C LEU A 488 -16.12 1.95 -1.18
N VAL A 489 -15.00 1.23 -1.31
CA VAL A 489 -14.99 -0.21 -1.64
C VAL A 489 -15.70 -1.02 -0.56
N THR A 490 -15.46 -0.71 0.72
CA THR A 490 -16.17 -1.33 1.86
C THR A 490 -17.69 -1.23 1.72
N CYS A 491 -18.16 -0.03 1.40
CA CYS A 491 -19.58 0.24 1.24
C CYS A 491 -20.16 -0.46 0.00
N LEU A 492 -19.41 -0.51 -1.11
CA LEU A 492 -19.84 -1.18 -2.35
C LEU A 492 -19.97 -2.69 -2.17
N ILE A 493 -19.05 -3.33 -1.44
CA ILE A 493 -19.11 -4.77 -1.11
C ILE A 493 -20.39 -5.10 -0.35
N LEU A 494 -20.71 -4.31 0.67
CA LEU A 494 -21.94 -4.51 1.45
C LEU A 494 -23.20 -4.20 0.64
N LEU A 495 -23.17 -3.13 -0.16
CA LEU A 495 -24.28 -2.73 -1.02
C LEU A 495 -24.62 -3.84 -2.03
N ASP A 496 -23.59 -4.38 -2.69
CA ASP A 496 -23.74 -5.49 -3.65
C ASP A 496 -24.27 -6.75 -2.96
N GLY A 497 -23.69 -7.13 -1.82
CA GLY A 497 -24.15 -8.27 -1.04
C GLY A 497 -25.61 -8.15 -0.58
N LEU A 498 -26.04 -6.97 -0.15
CA LEU A 498 -27.41 -6.68 0.25
C LEU A 498 -28.38 -6.76 -0.93
N CYS A 499 -28.01 -6.16 -2.07
CA CYS A 499 -28.81 -6.18 -3.30
C CYS A 499 -28.97 -7.61 -3.82
N THR A 500 -27.88 -8.37 -3.91
CA THR A 500 -27.87 -9.76 -4.38
C THR A 500 -28.76 -10.68 -3.52
N ARG A 501 -28.92 -10.38 -2.22
CA ARG A 501 -29.77 -11.11 -1.30
C ARG A 501 -31.17 -10.52 -1.10
N GLY A 502 -31.57 -9.56 -1.93
CA GLY A 502 -32.89 -8.94 -1.88
C GLY A 502 -33.16 -8.09 -0.63
N LYS A 503 -32.12 -7.73 0.13
CA LYS A 503 -32.25 -6.89 1.33
C LYS A 503 -32.31 -5.39 0.97
N LEU A 504 -33.12 -5.03 -0.03
CA LEU A 504 -33.16 -3.70 -0.65
C LEU A 504 -33.46 -2.56 0.34
N LYS A 505 -34.31 -2.78 1.35
CA LYS A 505 -34.59 -1.77 2.37
C LYS A 505 -33.32 -1.35 3.13
N VAL A 506 -32.43 -2.31 3.41
CA VAL A 506 -31.16 -2.07 4.10
C VAL A 506 -30.15 -1.45 3.13
N ALA A 507 -30.10 -1.94 1.87
CA ALA A 507 -29.26 -1.38 0.83
C ALA A 507 -29.56 0.11 0.58
N LEU A 508 -30.84 0.50 0.48
CA LEU A 508 -31.25 1.90 0.35
C LEU A 508 -30.87 2.75 1.56
N LYS A 509 -30.95 2.21 2.78
CA LYS A 509 -30.50 2.92 4.00
C LYS A 509 -28.99 3.15 3.96
N LEU A 510 -28.23 2.11 3.57
CA LEU A 510 -26.76 2.22 3.42
C LEU A 510 -26.40 3.27 2.36
N PHE A 511 -27.04 3.22 1.20
CA PHE A 511 -26.77 4.17 0.11
C PHE A 511 -27.08 5.63 0.52
N ARG A 512 -28.18 5.88 1.23
CA ARG A 512 -28.49 7.20 1.79
C ARG A 512 -27.44 7.67 2.80
N ALA A 513 -26.95 6.76 3.66
CA ALA A 513 -25.88 7.06 4.60
C ALA A 513 -24.58 7.42 3.86
N MET A 514 -24.26 6.71 2.76
CA MET A 514 -23.13 7.04 1.90
C MET A 514 -23.26 8.42 1.26
N GLN A 515 -24.46 8.80 0.77
CA GLN A 515 -24.73 10.14 0.20
C GLN A 515 -24.52 11.26 1.24
N ASN A 516 -24.89 11.01 2.49
CA ASN A 516 -24.76 11.99 3.59
C ASN A 516 -23.33 12.01 4.19
N SER A 517 -22.47 11.07 3.80
CA SER A 517 -21.09 11.00 4.25
C SER A 517 -20.16 11.83 3.34
N ARG A 518 -18.87 11.94 3.74
CA ARG A 518 -17.83 12.55 2.91
C ARG A 518 -17.34 11.66 1.76
N LEU A 519 -17.94 10.48 1.57
CA LEU A 519 -17.57 9.55 0.50
C LEU A 519 -18.06 10.10 -0.84
N LYS A 520 -17.15 10.30 -1.79
CA LYS A 520 -17.51 10.65 -3.17
C LYS A 520 -18.08 9.42 -3.86
N LEU A 521 -19.39 9.38 -4.05
CA LEU A 521 -20.05 8.34 -4.80
C LEU A 521 -19.63 8.40 -6.27
N ASN A 522 -19.51 7.23 -6.89
CA ASN A 522 -19.20 7.08 -8.31
C ASN A 522 -20.33 6.33 -9.04
N VAL A 523 -20.22 6.22 -10.36
CA VAL A 523 -21.21 5.52 -11.19
C VAL A 523 -21.44 4.08 -10.73
N ALA A 524 -20.38 3.37 -10.24
CA ALA A 524 -20.51 2.00 -9.76
C ALA A 524 -21.45 1.89 -8.54
N SER A 525 -21.45 2.90 -7.64
CA SER A 525 -22.35 2.93 -6.49
C SER A 525 -23.83 2.93 -6.90
N TYR A 526 -24.16 3.70 -7.92
CA TYR A 526 -25.52 3.75 -8.48
C TYR A 526 -25.84 2.47 -9.25
N ASN A 527 -24.92 1.96 -10.07
CA ASN A 527 -25.12 0.76 -10.86
C ASN A 527 -25.47 -0.46 -10.03
N ILE A 528 -24.77 -0.68 -8.90
CA ILE A 528 -25.06 -1.80 -7.98
C ILE A 528 -26.49 -1.70 -7.43
N LEU A 529 -26.91 -0.51 -7.02
CA LEU A 529 -28.24 -0.34 -6.44
C LEU A 529 -29.34 -0.43 -7.51
N ILE A 530 -29.15 0.20 -8.68
CA ILE A 530 -30.08 0.14 -9.81
C ILE A 530 -30.25 -1.32 -10.26
N ASP A 531 -29.15 -2.08 -10.41
CA ASP A 531 -29.21 -3.49 -10.79
C ASP A 531 -29.97 -4.34 -9.78
N GLY A 532 -29.71 -4.13 -8.46
CA GLY A 532 -30.45 -4.79 -7.41
C GLY A 532 -31.96 -4.49 -7.43
N LEU A 533 -32.33 -3.25 -7.67
CA LEU A 533 -33.72 -2.81 -7.77
C LEU A 533 -34.40 -3.39 -9.02
N CYS A 534 -33.76 -3.34 -10.16
CA CYS A 534 -34.27 -3.95 -11.41
C CYS A 534 -34.46 -5.46 -11.27
N LYS A 535 -33.53 -6.16 -10.63
CA LYS A 535 -33.64 -7.61 -10.36
C LYS A 535 -34.80 -7.97 -9.45
N ALA A 536 -35.21 -7.04 -8.59
CA ALA A 536 -36.31 -7.24 -7.66
C ALA A 536 -37.65 -6.68 -8.16
N GLY A 537 -37.74 -6.25 -9.41
CA GLY A 537 -38.99 -5.70 -9.99
C GLY A 537 -39.33 -4.27 -9.52
N ASN A 538 -38.39 -3.56 -8.90
CA ASN A 538 -38.62 -2.17 -8.46
C ASN A 538 -38.08 -1.17 -9.51
N ILE A 539 -38.57 -1.29 -10.75
CA ILE A 539 -38.04 -0.55 -11.89
C ILE A 539 -38.21 0.96 -11.75
N GLU A 540 -39.32 1.43 -11.18
CA GLU A 540 -39.61 2.86 -11.01
C GLU A 540 -38.57 3.54 -10.10
N VAL A 541 -38.20 2.89 -8.99
CA VAL A 541 -37.13 3.38 -8.11
C VAL A 541 -35.77 3.35 -8.83
N GLY A 542 -35.54 2.35 -9.70
CA GLY A 542 -34.38 2.27 -10.57
C GLY A 542 -34.29 3.45 -11.52
N LYS A 543 -35.41 3.85 -12.17
CA LYS A 543 -35.51 5.04 -13.06
C LYS A 543 -35.17 6.32 -12.31
N GLU A 544 -35.71 6.49 -11.09
CA GLU A 544 -35.42 7.67 -10.26
C GLU A 544 -33.91 7.77 -9.95
N LEU A 545 -33.27 6.67 -9.61
CA LEU A 545 -31.83 6.64 -9.32
C LEU A 545 -30.98 6.88 -10.58
N PHE A 546 -31.39 6.33 -11.71
CA PHE A 546 -30.74 6.60 -13.01
C PHE A 546 -30.79 8.11 -13.35
N HIS A 547 -31.92 8.76 -13.12
CA HIS A 547 -32.04 10.21 -13.32
C HIS A 547 -31.19 11.00 -12.31
N LYS A 548 -31.22 10.62 -11.02
CA LYS A 548 -30.42 11.26 -9.98
C LYS A 548 -28.92 11.15 -10.23
N LEU A 549 -28.44 10.09 -10.90
CA LEU A 549 -27.04 9.94 -11.28
C LEU A 549 -26.59 11.14 -12.13
N SER A 550 -27.37 11.47 -13.18
CA SER A 550 -27.09 12.62 -14.07
C SER A 550 -27.20 13.96 -13.35
N VAL A 551 -28.22 14.14 -12.49
CA VAL A 551 -28.41 15.36 -11.69
C VAL A 551 -27.22 15.63 -10.76
N ASN A 552 -26.59 14.56 -10.26
CA ASN A 552 -25.38 14.67 -9.41
C ASN A 552 -24.07 14.85 -10.20
N GLY A 553 -24.15 15.15 -11.49
CA GLY A 553 -22.99 15.41 -12.35
C GLY A 553 -22.20 14.16 -12.77
N LEU A 554 -22.77 12.96 -12.55
CA LEU A 554 -22.18 11.72 -12.99
C LEU A 554 -22.75 11.34 -14.36
N LYS A 555 -21.90 10.99 -15.34
CA LYS A 555 -22.36 10.51 -16.65
C LYS A 555 -22.64 9.01 -16.59
N PRO A 556 -23.86 8.54 -16.96
CA PRO A 556 -24.14 7.13 -17.16
C PRO A 556 -23.17 6.54 -18.19
N ASN A 557 -22.65 5.36 -17.91
CA ASN A 557 -21.81 4.62 -18.86
C ASN A 557 -22.61 3.50 -19.53
N VAL A 558 -21.99 2.84 -20.52
CA VAL A 558 -22.58 1.72 -21.26
C VAL A 558 -23.19 0.66 -20.33
N TYR A 559 -22.51 0.36 -19.22
CA TYR A 559 -23.00 -0.63 -18.25
C TYR A 559 -24.25 -0.12 -17.49
N THR A 560 -24.34 1.17 -17.17
CA THR A 560 -25.53 1.79 -16.55
C THR A 560 -26.75 1.64 -17.43
N TYR A 561 -26.60 1.96 -18.72
CA TYR A 561 -27.66 1.77 -19.71
C TYR A 561 -28.07 0.30 -19.84
N ALA A 562 -27.11 -0.61 -19.95
CA ALA A 562 -27.39 -2.05 -20.08
C ALA A 562 -28.19 -2.61 -18.89
N ILE A 563 -27.87 -2.16 -17.66
CA ILE A 563 -28.63 -2.55 -16.44
C ILE A 563 -30.09 -2.10 -16.57
N MET A 564 -30.34 -0.85 -16.93
CA MET A 564 -31.69 -0.33 -17.09
C MET A 564 -32.47 -0.99 -18.22
N ILE A 565 -31.84 -1.17 -19.39
CA ILE A 565 -32.42 -1.90 -20.53
C ILE A 565 -32.82 -3.32 -20.12
N ASN A 566 -31.94 -4.05 -19.43
CA ASN A 566 -32.25 -5.39 -18.93
C ASN A 566 -33.38 -5.36 -17.89
N GLY A 567 -33.40 -4.34 -17.03
CA GLY A 567 -34.49 -4.11 -16.06
C GLY A 567 -35.83 -3.95 -16.74
N PHE A 568 -35.94 -3.03 -17.71
CA PHE A 568 -37.16 -2.83 -18.49
C PHE A 568 -37.62 -4.09 -19.22
N CYS A 569 -36.68 -4.80 -19.88
CA CYS A 569 -37.01 -6.05 -20.58
C CYS A 569 -37.53 -7.13 -19.62
N ARG A 570 -37.02 -7.21 -18.40
CA ARG A 570 -37.49 -8.17 -17.38
C ARG A 570 -38.87 -7.82 -16.83
N ASP A 571 -39.16 -6.53 -16.75
CA ASP A 571 -40.46 -6.03 -16.25
C ASP A 571 -41.54 -6.02 -17.33
N GLY A 572 -41.24 -6.55 -18.54
CA GLY A 572 -42.18 -6.62 -19.65
C GLY A 572 -42.38 -5.29 -20.41
N LEU A 573 -41.42 -4.40 -20.38
CA LEU A 573 -41.42 -3.07 -20.98
C LEU A 573 -40.35 -2.94 -22.09
N PRO A 574 -40.37 -3.79 -23.14
CA PRO A 574 -39.31 -3.81 -24.15
C PRO A 574 -39.28 -2.56 -25.05
N ASP A 575 -40.38 -1.84 -25.17
CA ASP A 575 -40.44 -0.62 -25.96
C ASP A 575 -39.76 0.55 -25.22
N GLU A 576 -39.91 0.68 -23.90
CA GLU A 576 -39.16 1.63 -23.07
C GLU A 576 -37.66 1.29 -23.06
N ALA A 577 -37.31 -0.01 -23.00
CA ALA A 577 -35.94 -0.47 -23.11
C ALA A 577 -35.30 -0.04 -24.43
N TYR A 578 -36.06 -0.15 -25.54
CA TYR A 578 -35.58 0.24 -26.86
C TYR A 578 -35.42 1.75 -27.00
N GLN A 579 -36.35 2.54 -26.45
CA GLN A 579 -36.21 4.00 -26.40
C GLN A 579 -34.96 4.41 -25.66
N LEU A 580 -34.70 3.80 -24.50
CA LEU A 580 -33.49 4.05 -23.71
C LEU A 580 -32.23 3.62 -24.48
N PHE A 581 -32.26 2.48 -25.18
CA PHE A 581 -31.16 2.02 -26.01
C PHE A 581 -30.83 3.02 -27.13
N ARG A 582 -31.84 3.59 -27.79
CA ARG A 582 -31.65 4.60 -28.85
C ARG A 582 -31.15 5.93 -28.30
N SER A 583 -31.58 6.33 -27.11
CA SER A 583 -31.12 7.57 -26.47
C SER A 583 -29.65 7.53 -26.02
N MET A 584 -28.97 6.38 -26.05
CA MET A 584 -27.55 6.28 -25.72
C MET A 584 -26.68 7.14 -26.64
N GLU A 585 -26.94 7.10 -27.97
CA GLU A 585 -26.17 7.90 -28.93
C GLU A 585 -26.37 9.40 -28.73
N ASP A 586 -27.58 9.84 -28.37
CA ASP A 586 -27.90 11.25 -28.05
C ASP A 586 -27.17 11.77 -26.80
N ASN A 587 -26.75 10.87 -25.92
CA ASN A 587 -26.07 11.17 -24.65
C ASN A 587 -24.54 10.88 -24.70
N ASP A 588 -23.93 10.90 -25.87
CA ASP A 588 -22.49 10.63 -26.06
C ASP A 588 -22.03 9.24 -25.54
N CYS A 589 -22.93 8.25 -25.52
CA CYS A 589 -22.64 6.91 -25.04
C CYS A 589 -22.98 5.90 -26.15
N LEU A 590 -22.00 5.55 -26.97
CA LEU A 590 -22.21 4.61 -28.09
C LEU A 590 -22.49 3.20 -27.57
N PRO A 591 -23.58 2.53 -28.05
CA PRO A 591 -23.84 1.14 -27.71
C PRO A 591 -22.72 0.22 -28.21
N ASP A 592 -22.26 -0.64 -27.35
CA ASP A 592 -21.27 -1.68 -27.63
C ASP A 592 -21.94 -3.05 -27.89
N SER A 593 -21.13 -4.06 -28.22
CA SER A 593 -21.58 -5.44 -28.38
C SER A 593 -22.42 -5.96 -27.22
N PHE A 594 -22.10 -5.54 -25.98
CA PHE A 594 -22.81 -5.95 -24.77
C PHE A 594 -24.24 -5.39 -24.73
N CYS A 595 -24.43 -4.10 -25.00
CA CYS A 595 -25.75 -3.45 -25.05
C CYS A 595 -26.64 -4.03 -26.14
N TYR A 596 -26.10 -4.27 -27.34
CA TYR A 596 -26.83 -4.94 -28.42
C TYR A 596 -27.31 -6.32 -27.96
N ASN A 597 -26.44 -7.14 -27.38
CA ASN A 597 -26.81 -8.47 -26.91
C ASN A 597 -27.90 -8.42 -25.82
N VAL A 598 -27.83 -7.49 -24.87
CA VAL A 598 -28.83 -7.32 -23.82
C VAL A 598 -30.19 -6.95 -24.41
N MET A 599 -30.22 -6.00 -25.36
CA MET A 599 -31.46 -5.57 -26.01
C MET A 599 -32.08 -6.65 -26.87
N ILE A 600 -31.26 -7.38 -27.66
CA ILE A 600 -31.74 -8.52 -28.50
C ILE A 600 -32.32 -9.61 -27.61
N GLN A 601 -31.61 -10.00 -26.51
CA GLN A 601 -32.12 -10.98 -25.54
C GLN A 601 -33.43 -10.52 -24.90
N GLY A 602 -33.54 -9.22 -24.61
CA GLY A 602 -34.76 -8.60 -24.08
C GLY A 602 -35.94 -8.77 -25.05
N PHE A 603 -35.76 -8.45 -26.32
CA PHE A 603 -36.78 -8.64 -27.34
C PHE A 603 -37.17 -10.11 -27.53
N LEU A 604 -36.18 -11.02 -27.59
CA LEU A 604 -36.44 -12.46 -27.72
C LEU A 604 -37.26 -13.04 -26.58
N ARG A 605 -36.94 -12.65 -25.36
CA ARG A 605 -37.66 -13.10 -24.13
C ARG A 605 -39.10 -12.57 -24.07
N ASN A 606 -39.35 -11.38 -24.64
CA ASN A 606 -40.68 -10.75 -24.68
C ASN A 606 -41.46 -11.05 -25.98
N GLY A 607 -40.97 -11.95 -26.85
CA GLY A 607 -41.65 -12.38 -28.06
C GLY A 607 -41.56 -11.41 -29.28
N TYR A 608 -40.74 -10.37 -29.21
CA TYR A 608 -40.53 -9.38 -30.26
C TYR A 608 -39.48 -9.85 -31.28
N THR A 609 -39.72 -10.98 -31.93
CA THR A 609 -38.76 -11.66 -32.84
C THR A 609 -38.31 -10.79 -34.01
N LEU A 610 -39.24 -10.08 -34.67
CA LEU A 610 -38.93 -9.17 -35.78
C LEU A 610 -37.98 -8.04 -35.38
N LYS A 611 -38.23 -7.40 -34.25
CA LYS A 611 -37.33 -6.33 -33.75
C LYS A 611 -35.97 -6.89 -33.35
N ALA A 612 -35.94 -8.12 -32.80
CA ALA A 612 -34.69 -8.79 -32.43
C ALA A 612 -33.82 -9.10 -33.65
N THR A 613 -34.43 -9.60 -34.74
CA THR A 613 -33.70 -9.90 -36.00
C THR A 613 -33.21 -8.63 -36.69
N GLN A 614 -34.00 -7.56 -36.69
CA GLN A 614 -33.58 -6.26 -37.22
C GLN A 614 -32.36 -5.70 -36.43
N LEU A 615 -32.42 -5.76 -35.11
CA LEU A 615 -31.33 -5.28 -34.25
C LEU A 615 -30.07 -6.15 -34.37
N LEU A 616 -30.25 -7.47 -34.60
CA LEU A 616 -29.13 -8.38 -34.86
C LEU A 616 -28.43 -8.02 -36.19
N SER A 617 -29.20 -7.73 -37.24
CA SER A 617 -28.66 -7.29 -38.52
C SER A 617 -27.89 -5.97 -38.39
N GLU A 618 -28.42 -5.02 -37.63
CA GLU A 618 -27.73 -3.76 -37.31
C GLU A 618 -26.42 -4.00 -36.56
N MET A 619 -26.44 -4.85 -35.55
CA MET A 619 -25.27 -5.24 -34.73
C MET A 619 -24.15 -5.81 -35.62
N VAL A 620 -24.50 -6.74 -36.52
CA VAL A 620 -23.54 -7.34 -37.47
C VAL A 620 -23.02 -6.29 -38.46
N GLY A 621 -23.89 -5.41 -38.95
CA GLY A 621 -23.51 -4.29 -39.82
C GLY A 621 -22.52 -3.30 -39.20
N LYS A 622 -22.56 -3.15 -37.87
CA LYS A 622 -21.58 -2.37 -37.09
C LYS A 622 -20.30 -3.18 -36.73
N GLY A 623 -20.17 -4.43 -37.19
CA GLY A 623 -19.00 -5.28 -36.97
C GLY A 623 -18.99 -6.01 -35.62
N PHE A 624 -20.10 -6.03 -34.89
CA PHE A 624 -20.23 -6.76 -33.64
C PHE A 624 -20.76 -8.19 -33.85
N SER A 625 -20.48 -9.10 -32.90
CA SER A 625 -20.96 -10.48 -32.93
C SER A 625 -21.89 -10.81 -31.75
N ALA A 626 -22.89 -11.65 -32.02
CA ALA A 626 -23.76 -12.18 -30.97
C ALA A 626 -22.97 -13.08 -29.99
N ASN A 627 -23.22 -12.93 -28.69
CA ASN A 627 -22.64 -13.83 -27.70
C ASN A 627 -23.38 -15.17 -27.66
N LEU A 628 -22.79 -16.15 -26.96
CA LEU A 628 -23.34 -17.50 -26.87
C LEU A 628 -24.80 -17.51 -26.37
N CYS A 629 -25.13 -16.68 -25.38
CA CYS A 629 -26.47 -16.61 -24.81
C CYS A 629 -27.51 -16.11 -25.84
N THR A 630 -27.16 -15.08 -26.62
CA THR A 630 -28.01 -14.56 -27.72
C THR A 630 -28.16 -15.60 -28.81
N ALA A 631 -27.07 -16.25 -29.23
CA ALA A 631 -27.08 -17.30 -30.23
C ALA A 631 -27.96 -18.50 -29.82
N THR A 632 -27.87 -18.93 -28.56
CA THR A 632 -28.70 -20.03 -28.02
C THR A 632 -30.19 -19.67 -28.04
N LEU A 633 -30.56 -18.44 -27.64
CA LEU A 633 -31.97 -18.00 -27.68
C LEU A 633 -32.53 -17.95 -29.11
N ILE A 634 -31.71 -17.56 -30.08
CA ILE A 634 -32.09 -17.55 -31.50
C ILE A 634 -32.28 -18.99 -32.02
N LEU A 635 -31.36 -19.90 -31.71
CA LEU A 635 -31.45 -21.31 -32.05
C LEU A 635 -32.71 -21.97 -31.47
N ASP A 636 -33.00 -21.73 -30.20
CA ASP A 636 -34.20 -22.22 -29.53
C ASP A 636 -35.49 -21.76 -30.24
N LEU A 637 -35.52 -20.51 -30.71
CA LEU A 637 -36.66 -19.98 -31.49
C LEU A 637 -36.80 -20.63 -32.85
N ILE A 638 -35.70 -20.83 -33.56
CA ILE A 638 -35.71 -21.52 -34.88
C ILE A 638 -36.19 -22.97 -34.72
N LEU A 639 -35.71 -23.68 -33.70
CA LEU A 639 -36.13 -25.06 -33.43
C LEU A 639 -37.60 -25.17 -33.05
N ARG A 640 -38.14 -24.21 -32.29
CA ARG A 640 -39.57 -24.17 -31.94
C ARG A 640 -40.46 -23.83 -33.14
N SER A 641 -40.02 -22.92 -34.03
CA SER A 641 -40.77 -22.57 -35.25
C SER A 641 -40.81 -23.72 -36.26
N ASN A 642 -39.76 -24.53 -36.37
CA ASN A 642 -39.72 -25.70 -37.24
C ASN A 642 -40.59 -26.85 -36.70
N ASN A 643 -40.73 -27.00 -35.38
CA ASN A 643 -41.62 -28.00 -34.77
C ASN A 643 -43.12 -27.62 -34.92
N SER A 644 -43.46 -26.34 -35.09
CA SER A 644 -44.84 -25.91 -35.35
C SER A 644 -45.28 -26.06 -36.79
N ILE A 645 -44.36 -26.39 -37.71
CA ILE A 645 -44.66 -26.69 -39.14
C ILE A 645 -44.82 -28.22 -39.33
N LEU A 646 -44.46 -29.04 -38.34
CA LEU A 646 -44.57 -30.52 -38.39
C LEU A 646 -45.75 -31.09 -37.61
N VAL A 647 -46.65 -30.26 -37.04
CA VAL A 647 -47.96 -30.60 -36.47
C VAL A 647 -49.04 -29.85 -37.26
#